data_95239c171f5bdb96e1d59fc779cabe00
#
_entry.id   95239c171f5bdb96e1d59fc779cabe00
#
_cell.length_a   1.000
_cell.length_b   1.000
_cell.length_c   1.000
_cell.angle_alpha   90.00
_cell.angle_beta   90.00
_cell.angle_gamma   90.00
#
_symmetry.space_group_name_H-M   'P 1'
#
loop_
_entity.id
_entity.type
_entity.pdbx_description
1 polymer ?
#
loop_
_entity_poly.entity_id
_entity_poly.type
_entity_poly.pdbx_seq_one_letter_code
_entity_poly.pdbx_strand_id
1 'polypeptide(L)'
;MNTPSKKRLLSLAAGLVLLTNSVTVYPAAAASADSSIELPAAPEWGHFVDNYKNNTSVNLAVYSNPTIGILSGFLELWKPGSSWDNGTKLNSSILDANIQYVAGLAATRTKAEEEMAYYDDRRNQTYGAADGLGSLSEVYRAKSGTYTTITSIPADATTVKYTDGNGTNKGGNSDSELGKMVDLIGKIRGNYASTTPAKNFYNYMRPFRWKDPSIIVPTLVPAMSATPATDGGFPSGHTNASYLAALSLAYAVPERFQELLTRASEMGNSRIIAGMHSPFDVMGGRVMATALAAATLADPDNAELKQAAYDQAHAALLTETGTAEDRFSDYEKNKAQFTQRLTYGFPQINSTTKPVVVPKGAEVLLETRLPYLSAEQRRAVLATTGIQSGYPVLDDPEGWGRLNLFAAADGYSAFNSDVTVTMDAGKGGFHAADRWRNDISGTGKLTKEGTGTLKLTGSNTYSGGTEVSAGTLEGDSSTAFGSGNVLNTRGSVVENVYGKMTIGGDFTQTAEGTLELNLTGAGDVLDIKGAVKTNGKLKVHFANNYVPAGGLIPLITHGASQRNGEFTSVQIDGLPSTRSALIVYQSNQVGLIITDTTSSGNPNSGGSNNSPGGTTGGTTSAPANPVVPVEQPGAQAPGDQVNPFQTGVVSRETVRKTVSDAIAATKNTNKTFSDTTGHWGGSTIAAAVKLQIIDGYADGSFRPNAPVTRAEFTAMIARAFGLEANPAGAEFRDAGSNWAAGYIGALAEKGIVTGYADGSFKPGATISRAEMVTIIGRMLNLGVLPTGTPVTFTDVGSDYWAAAAIKQAAASNLIQGVAASSFAPRSNATRAEAVSLIIRALETDSSIKALIGEL
;
A
#
# COMPACT_ATOMS: atom_id res chain seq x y z
N MET A 1 12.35 16.87 -72.80
CA MET A 1 11.96 18.09 -73.50
C MET A 1 10.76 18.68 -72.80
N ASN A 2 10.94 19.87 -72.24
CA ASN A 2 9.91 20.87 -71.92
C ASN A 2 8.80 20.66 -70.91
N THR A 3 9.03 21.15 -69.72
CA THR A 3 8.07 21.95 -68.94
C THR A 3 7.66 23.21 -69.69
N PRO A 4 6.56 23.93 -69.35
CA PRO A 4 6.33 24.68 -68.13
C PRO A 4 4.84 24.94 -67.70
N SER A 5 4.60 25.17 -66.37
CA SER A 5 4.42 26.48 -65.67
C SER A 5 3.02 27.12 -65.65
N LYS A 6 2.51 27.31 -64.40
CA LYS A 6 1.72 28.38 -63.77
C LYS A 6 0.48 29.01 -64.45
N LYS A 7 -0.67 29.12 -63.69
CA LYS A 7 -1.11 30.43 -63.14
C LYS A 7 -2.43 30.29 -62.32
N ARG A 8 -2.48 31.13 -61.26
CA ARG A 8 -3.60 31.43 -60.38
C ARG A 8 -4.78 32.07 -61.11
N LEU A 9 -6.02 31.89 -60.55
CA LEU A 9 -7.00 33.01 -60.49
C LEU A 9 -7.93 32.81 -59.29
N LEU A 10 -8.04 33.87 -58.46
CA LEU A 10 -9.09 34.15 -57.48
C LEU A 10 -10.39 34.55 -58.19
N SER A 11 -11.54 34.23 -57.58
CA SER A 11 -12.72 35.11 -57.64
C SER A 11 -13.66 34.89 -56.46
N LEU A 12 -14.00 35.96 -55.78
CA LEU A 12 -15.03 36.15 -54.78
C LEU A 12 -16.44 36.08 -55.40
N ALA A 13 -17.45 35.60 -54.72
CA ALA A 13 -18.79 36.15 -54.73
C ALA A 13 -19.61 35.66 -53.55
N ALA A 14 -20.42 36.57 -53.06
CA ALA A 14 -21.09 36.55 -51.74
C ALA A 14 -22.46 35.83 -51.71
N GLY A 15 -22.79 35.33 -50.49
CA GLY A 15 -24.13 35.56 -49.91
C GLY A 15 -25.34 34.73 -50.34
N LEU A 16 -25.77 33.82 -49.42
CA LEU A 16 -27.15 33.69 -49.03
C LEU A 16 -27.27 32.86 -47.70
N VAL A 17 -27.83 33.49 -46.66
CA VAL A 17 -28.15 32.85 -45.37
C VAL A 17 -29.43 32.05 -45.55
N LEU A 18 -29.42 30.76 -45.34
CA LEU A 18 -30.62 29.93 -45.12
C LEU A 18 -30.39 29.16 -43.80
N LEU A 19 -31.17 29.59 -42.79
CA LEU A 19 -31.32 28.85 -41.54
C LEU A 19 -32.04 27.52 -41.80
N THR A 20 -31.29 26.42 -41.74
CA THR A 20 -31.85 25.08 -41.62
C THR A 20 -31.35 24.48 -40.30
N ASN A 21 -32.31 24.14 -39.43
CA ASN A 21 -32.06 23.33 -38.24
C ASN A 21 -31.43 21.98 -38.66
N SER A 22 -30.15 21.89 -38.58
CA SER A 22 -29.45 20.63 -38.73
C SER A 22 -29.28 19.98 -37.37
N VAL A 23 -29.98 18.87 -37.13
CA VAL A 23 -29.65 17.88 -36.11
C VAL A 23 -28.25 17.39 -36.42
N THR A 24 -27.29 17.84 -35.63
CA THR A 24 -25.91 17.31 -35.67
C THR A 24 -25.97 15.90 -35.10
N VAL A 25 -26.05 14.90 -35.99
CA VAL A 25 -25.65 13.53 -35.68
C VAL A 25 -24.13 13.58 -35.50
N TYR A 26 -23.67 13.50 -34.25
CA TYR A 26 -22.24 13.26 -34.00
C TYR A 26 -21.89 11.89 -34.59
N PRO A 27 -20.91 11.79 -35.50
CA PRO A 27 -20.40 10.49 -35.87
C PRO A 27 -19.87 9.83 -34.59
N ALA A 28 -20.25 8.57 -34.36
CA ALA A 28 -19.63 7.74 -33.34
C ALA A 28 -18.11 7.87 -33.54
N ALA A 29 -17.43 8.37 -32.52
CA ALA A 29 -15.99 8.41 -32.54
C ALA A 29 -15.52 6.99 -32.81
N ALA A 30 -14.76 6.81 -33.90
CA ALA A 30 -14.05 5.57 -34.10
C ALA A 30 -13.24 5.30 -32.83
N ALA A 31 -13.44 4.13 -32.24
CA ALA A 31 -12.64 3.70 -31.11
C ALA A 31 -11.16 3.91 -31.51
N SER A 32 -10.48 4.80 -30.82
CA SER A 32 -9.04 4.97 -30.99
C SER A 32 -8.41 3.62 -30.69
N ALA A 33 -7.69 3.06 -31.66
CA ALA A 33 -6.98 1.82 -31.49
C ALA A 33 -6.07 1.99 -30.27
N ASP A 34 -6.31 1.19 -29.25
CA ASP A 34 -5.41 1.01 -28.12
C ASP A 34 -4.02 0.76 -28.73
N SER A 35 -3.04 1.61 -28.43
CA SER A 35 -1.71 1.47 -29.02
C SER A 35 -1.14 0.14 -28.52
N SER A 36 -1.19 -0.88 -29.35
CA SER A 36 -0.69 -2.22 -29.03
C SER A 36 0.77 -2.10 -28.59
N ILE A 37 1.07 -2.59 -27.39
CA ILE A 37 2.46 -2.70 -26.94
C ILE A 37 3.16 -3.70 -27.87
N GLU A 38 4.08 -3.20 -28.69
CA GLU A 38 4.83 -4.04 -29.64
C GLU A 38 5.58 -5.16 -28.90
N LEU A 39 5.63 -6.31 -29.55
CA LEU A 39 6.48 -7.39 -29.08
C LEU A 39 7.96 -7.00 -29.29
N PRO A 40 8.84 -7.29 -28.34
CA PRO A 40 10.27 -7.14 -28.56
C PRO A 40 10.70 -8.01 -29.76
N ALA A 41 11.74 -7.61 -30.48
CA ALA A 41 12.34 -8.47 -31.50
C ALA A 41 12.78 -9.79 -30.87
N ALA A 42 12.53 -10.91 -31.53
CA ALA A 42 12.95 -12.21 -31.06
C ALA A 42 14.48 -12.27 -30.97
N PRO A 43 15.05 -12.64 -29.82
CA PRO A 43 16.49 -12.89 -29.69
C PRO A 43 16.94 -14.09 -30.57
N GLU A 44 18.26 -14.37 -30.62
CA GLU A 44 18.81 -15.50 -31.36
C GLU A 44 18.21 -16.85 -30.96
N TRP A 45 17.84 -17.03 -29.68
CA TRP A 45 17.16 -18.24 -29.18
C TRP A 45 15.66 -18.28 -29.46
N GLY A 46 15.10 -17.26 -30.12
CA GLY A 46 13.68 -17.04 -30.30
C GLY A 46 13.03 -16.42 -29.04
N HIS A 47 11.71 -16.22 -29.02
CA HIS A 47 11.05 -15.80 -27.80
C HIS A 47 11.07 -16.91 -26.76
N PHE A 48 11.27 -16.54 -25.49
CA PHE A 48 11.40 -17.49 -24.39
C PHE A 48 10.20 -18.43 -24.28
N VAL A 49 8.98 -17.89 -24.37
CA VAL A 49 7.75 -18.67 -24.23
C VAL A 49 7.58 -19.74 -25.32
N ASP A 50 8.12 -19.50 -26.52
CA ASP A 50 8.07 -20.47 -27.61
C ASP A 50 9.16 -21.53 -27.51
N ASN A 51 10.26 -21.24 -26.79
CA ASN A 51 11.49 -22.04 -26.80
C ASN A 51 11.93 -22.54 -25.42
N TYR A 52 11.16 -22.30 -24.33
CA TYR A 52 11.55 -22.66 -22.96
C TYR A 52 11.87 -24.13 -22.78
N LYS A 53 11.33 -25.02 -23.66
CA LYS A 53 11.62 -26.46 -23.69
C LYS A 53 13.05 -26.77 -24.10
N ASN A 54 13.81 -25.81 -24.67
CA ASN A 54 15.22 -25.91 -24.99
C ASN A 54 16.14 -25.71 -23.78
N ASN A 55 15.63 -25.44 -22.60
CA ASN A 55 16.39 -25.40 -21.35
C ASN A 55 16.76 -26.82 -20.91
N THR A 56 17.82 -27.37 -21.48
CA THR A 56 18.29 -28.72 -21.21
C THR A 56 19.75 -28.73 -20.78
N SER A 57 20.17 -29.77 -20.08
CA SER A 57 21.55 -29.91 -19.53
C SER A 57 22.64 -30.04 -20.59
N VAL A 58 22.26 -30.37 -21.83
CA VAL A 58 23.16 -30.49 -22.98
C VAL A 58 23.24 -29.23 -23.83
N ASN A 59 22.32 -28.31 -23.66
CA ASN A 59 22.25 -27.02 -24.36
C ASN A 59 22.83 -25.91 -23.47
N LEU A 60 24.12 -25.64 -23.57
CA LEU A 60 24.84 -24.65 -22.75
C LEU A 60 25.27 -23.41 -23.54
N ALA A 61 24.56 -23.04 -24.61
CA ALA A 61 24.92 -21.86 -25.39
C ALA A 61 23.91 -20.72 -25.23
N VAL A 62 24.40 -19.49 -25.14
CA VAL A 62 23.58 -18.24 -24.97
C VAL A 62 22.55 -18.09 -26.09
N TYR A 63 22.97 -18.41 -27.35
CA TYR A 63 22.17 -18.19 -28.55
C TYR A 63 21.10 -19.30 -28.80
N SER A 64 21.09 -20.37 -28.02
CA SER A 64 20.14 -21.48 -28.21
C SER A 64 19.41 -21.93 -26.93
N ASN A 65 19.97 -21.66 -25.75
CA ASN A 65 19.27 -21.91 -24.49
C ASN A 65 18.58 -20.65 -24.00
N PRO A 66 17.24 -20.57 -24.00
CA PRO A 66 16.51 -19.35 -23.65
C PRO A 66 16.74 -18.91 -22.19
N THR A 67 16.94 -19.85 -21.27
CA THR A 67 17.22 -19.51 -19.86
C THR A 67 18.61 -18.86 -19.71
N ILE A 68 19.61 -19.36 -20.41
CA ILE A 68 20.94 -18.72 -20.42
C ILE A 68 20.83 -17.36 -21.12
N GLY A 69 20.06 -17.28 -22.22
CA GLY A 69 19.85 -16.05 -22.98
C GLY A 69 19.24 -14.92 -22.18
N ILE A 70 18.12 -15.12 -21.49
CA ILE A 70 17.47 -14.07 -20.67
C ILE A 70 18.30 -13.66 -19.44
N LEU A 71 19.26 -14.44 -19.04
CA LEU A 71 20.19 -14.14 -17.96
C LEU A 71 21.52 -13.55 -18.47
N SER A 72 21.68 -13.36 -19.78
CA SER A 72 22.96 -12.97 -20.42
C SER A 72 23.46 -11.59 -20.01
N GLY A 73 22.61 -10.70 -19.45
CA GLY A 73 23.05 -9.45 -18.83
C GLY A 73 24.10 -9.65 -17.74
N PHE A 74 24.17 -10.84 -17.12
CA PHE A 74 25.22 -11.17 -16.16
C PHE A 74 26.61 -11.26 -16.82
N LEU A 75 26.71 -11.50 -18.13
CA LEU A 75 27.98 -11.54 -18.88
C LEU A 75 28.64 -10.16 -19.01
N GLU A 76 27.90 -9.07 -18.78
CA GLU A 76 28.50 -7.72 -18.69
C GLU A 76 29.34 -7.54 -17.42
N LEU A 77 29.06 -8.35 -16.40
CA LEU A 77 29.71 -8.30 -15.09
C LEU A 77 30.74 -9.40 -14.92
N TRP A 78 30.48 -10.58 -15.52
CA TRP A 78 31.21 -11.81 -15.28
C TRP A 78 31.52 -12.55 -16.58
N LYS A 79 32.79 -12.88 -16.80
CA LYS A 79 33.22 -13.78 -17.87
C LYS A 79 33.43 -15.18 -17.25
N PRO A 80 32.63 -16.20 -17.62
CA PRO A 80 32.83 -17.54 -17.17
C PRO A 80 34.21 -18.07 -17.52
N GLY A 81 34.82 -18.83 -16.61
CA GLY A 81 36.07 -19.52 -16.83
C GLY A 81 35.88 -20.94 -17.36
N SER A 82 36.97 -21.62 -17.61
CA SER A 82 36.97 -23.04 -17.97
C SER A 82 36.74 -23.97 -16.76
N SER A 83 36.84 -23.42 -15.55
CA SER A 83 36.56 -24.09 -14.29
C SER A 83 35.81 -23.16 -13.35
N TRP A 84 35.24 -23.71 -12.27
CA TRP A 84 34.41 -23.03 -11.30
C TRP A 84 35.11 -21.85 -10.59
N ASP A 85 36.41 -21.78 -10.55
CA ASP A 85 37.25 -20.85 -9.78
C ASP A 85 38.11 -19.89 -10.63
N ASN A 86 38.06 -19.97 -11.96
CA ASN A 86 38.95 -19.20 -12.85
C ASN A 86 38.24 -18.23 -13.80
N GLY A 87 36.99 -17.89 -13.50
CA GLY A 87 36.27 -16.82 -14.23
C GLY A 87 36.80 -15.45 -13.89
N THR A 88 36.43 -14.45 -14.67
CA THR A 88 36.94 -13.08 -14.56
C THR A 88 35.81 -12.10 -14.22
N LYS A 89 36.00 -11.25 -13.19
CA LYS A 89 35.13 -10.12 -12.89
C LYS A 89 35.40 -9.01 -13.91
N LEU A 90 34.42 -8.71 -14.76
CA LEU A 90 34.48 -7.60 -15.72
C LEU A 90 34.12 -6.26 -15.04
N ASN A 91 33.26 -6.30 -14.02
CA ASN A 91 32.97 -5.17 -13.15
C ASN A 91 33.19 -5.57 -11.68
N SER A 92 34.44 -5.43 -11.22
CA SER A 92 34.83 -5.86 -9.87
C SER A 92 34.08 -5.07 -8.80
N SER A 93 33.87 -3.75 -8.98
CA SER A 93 33.20 -2.92 -7.97
C SER A 93 31.80 -3.43 -7.67
N ILE A 94 31.02 -3.77 -8.70
CA ILE A 94 29.65 -4.24 -8.56
C ILE A 94 29.61 -5.68 -8.03
N LEU A 95 30.49 -6.57 -8.54
CA LEU A 95 30.52 -7.95 -8.08
C LEU A 95 31.06 -8.09 -6.65
N ASP A 96 32.02 -7.23 -6.26
CA ASP A 96 32.50 -7.20 -4.86
C ASP A 96 31.42 -6.64 -3.93
N ALA A 97 30.68 -5.60 -4.33
CA ALA A 97 29.53 -5.10 -3.58
C ALA A 97 28.44 -6.18 -3.41
N ASN A 98 28.19 -6.99 -4.46
CA ASN A 98 27.25 -8.11 -4.43
C ASN A 98 27.62 -9.16 -3.36
N ILE A 99 28.91 -9.48 -3.24
CA ILE A 99 29.41 -10.41 -2.22
C ILE A 99 29.46 -9.75 -0.85
N GLN A 100 29.83 -8.46 -0.78
CA GLN A 100 29.89 -7.72 0.47
C GLN A 100 28.51 -7.53 1.10
N TYR A 101 27.46 -7.41 0.28
CA TYR A 101 26.07 -7.38 0.74
C TYR A 101 25.74 -8.62 1.61
N VAL A 102 26.12 -9.81 1.14
CA VAL A 102 25.94 -11.07 1.87
C VAL A 102 26.72 -11.08 3.19
N ALA A 103 27.99 -10.64 3.15
CA ALA A 103 28.83 -10.58 4.35
C ALA A 103 28.29 -9.57 5.38
N GLY A 104 27.75 -8.45 4.92
CA GLY A 104 27.09 -7.45 5.77
C GLY A 104 25.86 -8.02 6.47
N LEU A 105 24.99 -8.70 5.75
CA LEU A 105 23.84 -9.40 6.36
C LEU A 105 24.28 -10.49 7.34
N ALA A 106 25.30 -11.29 6.99
CA ALA A 106 25.81 -12.33 7.88
C ALA A 106 26.31 -11.77 9.23
N ALA A 107 26.84 -10.54 9.23
CA ALA A 107 27.31 -9.87 10.45
C ALA A 107 26.19 -9.28 11.32
N THR A 108 25.00 -9.03 10.74
CA THR A 108 23.91 -8.29 11.39
C THR A 108 22.62 -9.08 11.55
N ARG A 109 22.50 -10.25 10.87
CA ARG A 109 21.29 -11.08 10.91
C ARG A 109 20.95 -11.50 12.33
N THR A 110 19.67 -11.49 12.62
CA THR A 110 19.10 -11.92 13.89
C THR A 110 18.95 -13.44 13.92
N LYS A 111 18.76 -13.99 15.13
CA LYS A 111 18.50 -15.42 15.30
C LYS A 111 17.18 -15.83 14.61
N ALA A 112 16.16 -15.01 14.64
CA ALA A 112 14.90 -15.27 13.95
C ALA A 112 15.07 -15.33 12.42
N GLU A 113 15.91 -14.48 11.85
CA GLU A 113 16.26 -14.53 10.43
C GLU A 113 17.06 -15.77 10.08
N GLU A 114 17.97 -16.23 10.95
CA GLU A 114 18.71 -17.50 10.77
C GLU A 114 17.75 -18.70 10.79
N GLU A 115 16.79 -18.71 11.71
CA GLU A 115 15.77 -19.77 11.81
C GLU A 115 14.86 -19.78 10.56
N MET A 116 14.40 -18.61 10.12
CA MET A 116 13.61 -18.51 8.89
C MET A 116 14.42 -18.98 7.68
N ALA A 117 15.68 -18.56 7.55
CA ALA A 117 16.56 -18.99 6.46
C ALA A 117 16.79 -20.51 6.47
N TYR A 118 16.86 -21.13 7.65
CA TYR A 118 16.94 -22.59 7.78
C TYR A 118 15.67 -23.26 7.27
N TYR A 119 14.49 -22.81 7.69
CA TYR A 119 13.23 -23.38 7.24
C TYR A 119 13.04 -23.22 5.73
N ASP A 120 13.30 -22.02 5.19
CA ASP A 120 13.18 -21.74 3.75
C ASP A 120 14.17 -22.54 2.89
N ASP A 121 15.30 -22.90 3.46
CA ASP A 121 16.28 -23.74 2.79
C ASP A 121 15.95 -25.24 2.86
N ARG A 122 15.46 -25.70 4.01
CA ARG A 122 15.37 -27.14 4.29
C ARG A 122 14.00 -27.74 4.01
N ARG A 123 12.92 -26.95 4.11
CA ARG A 123 11.57 -27.35 3.75
C ARG A 123 11.36 -27.37 2.24
N ASN A 124 10.36 -28.11 1.78
CA ASN A 124 9.92 -28.03 0.38
C ASN A 124 9.44 -26.61 0.05
N GLN A 125 9.85 -26.06 -1.12
CA GLN A 125 9.52 -24.68 -1.49
C GLN A 125 8.02 -24.47 -1.70
N THR A 126 7.26 -25.47 -2.13
CA THR A 126 5.79 -25.38 -2.22
C THR A 126 5.17 -25.20 -0.83
N TYR A 127 5.65 -25.98 0.17
CA TYR A 127 5.23 -25.83 1.56
C TYR A 127 5.49 -24.41 2.08
N GLY A 128 6.70 -23.90 1.83
CA GLY A 128 7.08 -22.54 2.25
C GLY A 128 6.31 -21.44 1.52
N ALA A 129 6.09 -21.56 0.20
CA ALA A 129 5.36 -20.58 -0.60
C ALA A 129 3.89 -20.46 -0.18
N ALA A 130 3.29 -21.56 0.31
CA ALA A 130 1.90 -21.56 0.78
C ALA A 130 1.62 -20.59 1.95
N ASP A 131 2.65 -20.13 2.70
CA ASP A 131 2.49 -19.08 3.71
C ASP A 131 1.87 -17.80 3.12
N GLY A 132 2.11 -17.50 1.83
CA GLY A 132 1.52 -16.37 1.13
C GLY A 132 0.00 -16.43 0.98
N LEU A 133 -0.61 -17.60 1.18
CA LEU A 133 -2.07 -17.75 1.25
C LEU A 133 -2.65 -17.18 2.57
N GLY A 134 -1.80 -16.71 3.49
CA GLY A 134 -2.20 -16.10 4.74
C GLY A 134 -2.98 -17.05 5.63
N SER A 135 -4.16 -16.63 6.09
CA SER A 135 -5.00 -17.44 6.98
C SER A 135 -5.40 -18.80 6.37
N LEU A 136 -5.42 -18.92 5.04
CA LEU A 136 -5.76 -20.17 4.33
C LEU A 136 -4.57 -21.12 4.16
N SER A 137 -3.36 -20.79 4.62
CA SER A 137 -2.15 -21.58 4.38
C SER A 137 -2.24 -22.99 4.95
N GLU A 138 -2.77 -23.17 6.19
CA GLU A 138 -2.94 -24.48 6.81
C GLU A 138 -4.08 -25.27 6.17
N VAL A 139 -5.15 -24.61 5.76
CA VAL A 139 -6.26 -25.22 5.01
C VAL A 139 -5.75 -25.77 3.68
N TYR A 140 -4.96 -24.96 2.96
CA TYR A 140 -4.31 -25.41 1.72
C TYR A 140 -3.44 -26.65 1.94
N ARG A 141 -2.57 -26.63 2.96
CA ARG A 141 -1.69 -27.76 3.28
C ARG A 141 -2.46 -29.03 3.56
N ALA A 142 -3.53 -28.93 4.38
CA ALA A 142 -4.37 -30.06 4.70
C ALA A 142 -5.08 -30.63 3.44
N LYS A 143 -5.72 -29.77 2.64
CA LYS A 143 -6.50 -30.19 1.47
C LYS A 143 -5.63 -30.59 0.25
N SER A 144 -4.41 -30.10 0.15
CA SER A 144 -3.47 -30.47 -0.92
C SER A 144 -2.57 -31.66 -0.56
N GLY A 145 -2.54 -32.05 0.70
CA GLY A 145 -1.59 -33.04 1.20
C GLY A 145 -0.15 -32.53 1.25
N THR A 146 0.05 -31.21 1.26
CA THR A 146 1.38 -30.60 1.40
C THR A 146 1.82 -30.65 2.87
N TYR A 147 3.01 -31.19 3.14
CA TYR A 147 3.51 -31.31 4.52
C TYR A 147 5.04 -31.14 4.60
N THR A 148 5.56 -30.99 5.81
CA THR A 148 6.99 -30.94 6.12
C THR A 148 7.35 -31.95 7.20
N THR A 149 8.54 -32.52 7.16
CA THR A 149 9.12 -33.29 8.26
C THR A 149 9.98 -32.42 9.18
N ILE A 150 10.18 -31.16 8.82
CA ILE A 150 11.01 -30.19 9.56
C ILE A 150 10.08 -29.23 10.31
N THR A 151 9.59 -29.70 11.46
CA THR A 151 8.69 -28.91 12.33
C THR A 151 9.44 -27.98 13.28
N SER A 152 10.70 -28.33 13.61
CA SER A 152 11.61 -27.54 14.43
C SER A 152 13.04 -27.72 13.91
N ILE A 153 13.95 -26.85 14.34
CA ILE A 153 15.40 -27.00 14.05
C ILE A 153 15.97 -28.05 14.99
N PRO A 154 16.48 -29.18 14.48
CA PRO A 154 17.09 -30.20 15.32
C PRO A 154 18.33 -29.68 16.08
N ALA A 155 18.57 -30.15 17.27
CA ALA A 155 19.68 -29.70 18.10
C ALA A 155 21.06 -29.95 17.46
N ASP A 156 21.16 -30.97 16.62
CA ASP A 156 22.37 -31.36 15.88
C ASP A 156 22.42 -30.85 14.42
N ALA A 157 21.52 -29.89 14.06
CA ALA A 157 21.45 -29.32 12.71
C ALA A 157 22.75 -28.63 12.25
N THR A 158 23.65 -28.29 13.18
CA THR A 158 24.98 -27.75 12.84
C THR A 158 25.96 -28.80 12.29
N THR A 159 25.66 -30.08 12.46
CA THR A 159 26.49 -31.19 12.03
C THR A 159 25.77 -32.16 11.09
N VAL A 160 24.44 -32.22 11.15
CA VAL A 160 23.59 -33.12 10.36
C VAL A 160 22.73 -32.33 9.39
N LYS A 161 22.71 -32.80 8.13
CA LYS A 161 21.86 -32.21 7.09
C LYS A 161 20.47 -32.82 7.10
N TYR A 162 19.48 -32.03 7.42
CA TYR A 162 18.06 -32.35 7.25
C TYR A 162 17.51 -31.72 5.96
N THR A 163 16.54 -32.35 5.31
CA THR A 163 15.89 -31.78 4.11
C THR A 163 14.61 -32.50 3.76
N ASP A 164 13.58 -31.76 3.38
CA ASP A 164 12.37 -32.32 2.76
C ASP A 164 12.62 -32.71 1.30
N GLY A 165 13.60 -32.08 0.64
CA GLY A 165 13.85 -32.22 -0.79
C GLY A 165 12.78 -31.54 -1.66
N ASN A 166 13.11 -31.35 -2.93
CA ASN A 166 12.26 -30.65 -3.89
C ASN A 166 11.42 -31.57 -4.80
N GLY A 167 11.77 -32.84 -4.90
CA GLY A 167 11.14 -33.81 -5.78
C GLY A 167 10.31 -34.88 -5.07
N THR A 168 9.94 -34.65 -3.82
CA THR A 168 9.18 -35.60 -3.00
C THR A 168 7.72 -35.20 -2.91
N ASN A 169 6.84 -36.14 -2.52
CA ASN A 169 5.41 -35.91 -2.31
C ASN A 169 5.08 -34.84 -1.24
N LYS A 170 6.06 -34.26 -0.60
CA LYS A 170 5.88 -33.19 0.39
C LYS A 170 5.37 -31.86 -0.20
N GLY A 171 5.48 -31.70 -1.52
CA GLY A 171 4.91 -30.57 -2.26
C GLY A 171 3.42 -30.65 -2.53
N GLY A 172 2.76 -31.76 -2.13
CA GLY A 172 1.33 -32.02 -2.30
C GLY A 172 1.07 -33.38 -3.00
N ASN A 173 -0.22 -33.75 -3.04
CA ASN A 173 -0.70 -34.99 -3.65
C ASN A 173 -1.72 -34.66 -4.73
N SER A 174 -1.50 -35.15 -5.95
CA SER A 174 -2.39 -34.99 -7.12
C SER A 174 -3.78 -35.59 -6.92
N ASP A 175 -3.92 -36.63 -6.05
CA ASP A 175 -5.19 -37.27 -5.73
C ASP A 175 -5.94 -36.57 -4.57
N SER A 176 -5.39 -35.48 -4.04
CA SER A 176 -6.01 -34.72 -2.96
C SER A 176 -7.17 -33.84 -3.44
N GLU A 177 -7.91 -33.26 -2.49
CA GLU A 177 -9.03 -32.34 -2.75
C GLU A 177 -8.58 -31.11 -3.59
N LEU A 178 -7.30 -30.66 -3.42
CA LEU A 178 -6.70 -29.57 -4.21
C LEU A 178 -5.67 -30.11 -5.22
N GLY A 179 -5.86 -31.34 -5.72
CA GLY A 179 -4.93 -32.01 -6.61
C GLY A 179 -4.65 -31.25 -7.92
N LYS A 180 -5.60 -30.48 -8.46
CA LYS A 180 -5.35 -29.68 -9.68
C LYS A 180 -4.43 -28.49 -9.42
N MET A 181 -4.50 -27.90 -8.23
CA MET A 181 -3.51 -26.91 -7.83
C MET A 181 -2.11 -27.52 -7.68
N VAL A 182 -2.01 -28.73 -7.09
CA VAL A 182 -0.74 -29.49 -6.98
C VAL A 182 -0.19 -29.81 -8.36
N ASP A 183 -1.04 -30.28 -9.29
CA ASP A 183 -0.66 -30.61 -10.67
C ASP A 183 -0.13 -29.37 -11.40
N LEU A 184 -0.78 -28.20 -11.25
CA LEU A 184 -0.31 -26.95 -11.86
C LEU A 184 1.08 -26.56 -11.34
N ILE A 185 1.29 -26.62 -10.03
CA ILE A 185 2.62 -26.37 -9.43
C ILE A 185 3.65 -27.38 -9.98
N GLY A 186 3.28 -28.66 -10.05
CA GLY A 186 4.14 -29.71 -10.59
C GLY A 186 4.49 -29.47 -12.06
N LYS A 187 3.54 -28.98 -12.85
CA LYS A 187 3.74 -28.66 -14.27
C LYS A 187 4.70 -27.50 -14.48
N ILE A 188 4.49 -26.39 -13.73
CA ILE A 188 5.32 -25.17 -13.82
C ILE A 188 6.74 -25.45 -13.27
N ARG A 189 6.87 -26.26 -12.22
CA ARG A 189 8.15 -26.72 -11.65
C ARG A 189 8.75 -27.95 -12.34
N GLY A 190 8.25 -28.31 -13.51
CA GLY A 190 8.62 -29.53 -14.25
C GLY A 190 10.02 -29.51 -14.87
N ASN A 191 10.20 -30.36 -15.87
CA ASN A 191 11.53 -30.70 -16.42
C ASN A 191 12.37 -29.52 -16.92
N TYR A 192 11.71 -28.46 -17.41
CA TYR A 192 12.39 -27.29 -17.99
C TYR A 192 12.69 -26.19 -16.96
N ALA A 193 12.31 -26.38 -15.71
CA ALA A 193 12.51 -25.42 -14.62
C ALA A 193 13.90 -25.51 -13.97
N SER A 194 14.77 -26.41 -14.43
CA SER A 194 16.11 -26.62 -13.87
C SER A 194 17.03 -25.41 -14.10
N THR A 195 17.64 -24.93 -13.02
CA THR A 195 18.70 -23.91 -13.09
C THR A 195 20.06 -24.48 -13.46
N THR A 196 20.21 -25.81 -13.56
CA THR A 196 21.49 -26.49 -13.79
C THR A 196 22.16 -26.05 -15.09
N PRO A 197 21.48 -25.94 -16.26
CA PRO A 197 22.11 -25.45 -17.48
C PRO A 197 22.77 -24.07 -17.30
N ALA A 198 22.05 -23.11 -16.74
CA ALA A 198 22.58 -21.77 -16.50
C ALA A 198 23.74 -21.80 -15.48
N LYS A 199 23.63 -22.57 -14.39
CA LYS A 199 24.70 -22.70 -13.40
C LYS A 199 25.99 -23.25 -14.03
N ASN A 200 25.87 -24.26 -14.88
CA ASN A 200 27.00 -24.87 -15.56
C ASN A 200 27.64 -23.92 -16.59
N PHE A 201 26.81 -23.09 -17.26
CA PHE A 201 27.30 -22.12 -18.21
C PHE A 201 27.99 -20.92 -17.52
N TYR A 202 27.33 -20.26 -16.53
CA TYR A 202 27.90 -19.10 -15.87
C TYR A 202 29.04 -19.45 -14.94
N ASN A 203 29.03 -20.63 -14.36
CA ASN A 203 30.07 -21.14 -13.50
C ASN A 203 30.58 -20.17 -12.43
N TYR A 204 29.61 -19.41 -11.84
CA TYR A 204 29.86 -18.36 -10.86
C TYR A 204 29.83 -18.90 -9.45
N MET A 205 30.86 -18.61 -8.67
CA MET A 205 31.02 -19.14 -7.32
C MET A 205 29.96 -18.59 -6.36
N ARG A 206 29.54 -19.41 -5.39
CA ARG A 206 28.72 -18.98 -4.27
C ARG A 206 29.46 -17.99 -3.36
N PRO A 207 28.72 -17.10 -2.62
CA PRO A 207 29.33 -16.07 -1.75
C PRO A 207 30.35 -16.62 -0.75
N PHE A 208 30.07 -17.74 -0.08
CA PHE A 208 30.95 -18.35 0.90
C PHE A 208 32.26 -18.91 0.31
N ARG A 209 32.33 -19.07 -1.02
CA ARG A 209 33.59 -19.46 -1.72
C ARG A 209 34.41 -18.23 -2.12
N TRP A 210 33.77 -17.06 -2.24
CA TRP A 210 34.47 -15.79 -2.43
C TRP A 210 35.03 -15.21 -1.14
N LYS A 211 34.34 -15.44 -0.02
CA LYS A 211 34.69 -14.89 1.29
C LYS A 211 35.25 -15.99 2.21
N ASP A 212 34.37 -16.53 3.03
CA ASP A 212 34.70 -17.52 4.04
C ASP A 212 33.39 -18.26 4.40
N PRO A 213 33.43 -19.57 4.63
CA PRO A 213 32.27 -20.35 5.07
C PRO A 213 31.57 -19.85 6.34
N SER A 214 32.24 -19.04 7.16
CA SER A 214 31.65 -18.44 8.39
C SER A 214 30.47 -17.51 8.13
N ILE A 215 30.29 -17.02 6.91
CA ILE A 215 29.10 -16.23 6.54
C ILE A 215 27.83 -17.08 6.43
N ILE A 216 27.96 -18.43 6.42
CA ILE A 216 26.81 -19.32 6.34
C ILE A 216 26.13 -19.39 7.72
N VAL A 217 24.81 -19.48 7.75
CA VAL A 217 24.05 -19.80 8.97
C VAL A 217 24.54 -21.15 9.52
N PRO A 218 24.96 -21.23 10.80
CA PRO A 218 25.60 -22.44 11.33
C PRO A 218 24.84 -23.73 11.10
N THR A 219 23.51 -23.72 11.21
CA THR A 219 22.64 -24.88 10.97
C THR A 219 22.54 -25.27 9.49
N LEU A 220 23.04 -24.44 8.56
CA LEU A 220 23.09 -24.70 7.13
C LEU A 220 24.48 -25.13 6.62
N VAL A 221 25.50 -25.10 7.47
CA VAL A 221 26.85 -25.57 7.10
C VAL A 221 26.87 -27.01 6.54
N PRO A 222 26.10 -27.98 7.13
CA PRO A 222 26.03 -29.33 6.56
C PRO A 222 25.35 -29.42 5.18
N ALA A 223 24.68 -28.33 4.76
CA ALA A 223 24.03 -28.26 3.44
C ALA A 223 24.98 -27.80 2.32
N MET A 224 26.19 -27.33 2.64
CA MET A 224 27.21 -27.02 1.63
C MET A 224 27.49 -28.21 0.74
N SER A 225 27.68 -27.97 -0.55
CA SER A 225 28.19 -29.00 -1.46
C SER A 225 29.67 -29.22 -1.23
N ALA A 226 30.05 -30.49 -1.14
CA ALA A 226 31.46 -30.91 -1.11
C ALA A 226 32.14 -30.78 -2.48
N THR A 227 31.35 -30.61 -3.58
CA THR A 227 31.88 -30.60 -4.96
C THR A 227 31.68 -29.18 -5.56
N PRO A 228 32.66 -28.28 -5.45
CA PRO A 228 32.57 -26.90 -5.94
C PRO A 228 32.22 -26.79 -7.41
N ALA A 229 32.78 -27.67 -8.23
CA ALA A 229 32.60 -27.65 -9.68
C ALA A 229 31.17 -27.83 -10.17
N THR A 230 30.26 -28.33 -9.32
CA THR A 230 28.83 -28.53 -9.63
C THR A 230 27.93 -27.68 -8.77
N ASP A 231 28.52 -26.73 -8.02
CA ASP A 231 27.79 -25.91 -7.03
C ASP A 231 27.79 -24.42 -7.40
N GLY A 232 27.43 -24.10 -8.64
CA GLY A 232 27.34 -22.72 -9.11
C GLY A 232 26.33 -21.89 -8.33
N GLY A 233 26.66 -20.61 -8.11
CA GLY A 233 25.78 -19.65 -7.43
C GLY A 233 24.64 -19.17 -8.30
N PHE A 234 24.95 -18.68 -9.49
CA PHE A 234 24.03 -17.99 -10.38
C PHE A 234 23.41 -18.92 -11.46
N PRO A 235 22.05 -18.88 -11.61
CA PRO A 235 21.04 -18.28 -10.75
C PRO A 235 20.68 -19.16 -9.54
N SER A 236 19.98 -18.59 -8.54
CA SER A 236 19.53 -19.33 -7.35
C SER A 236 18.40 -20.32 -7.66
N GLY A 237 18.65 -21.61 -7.41
CA GLY A 237 17.65 -22.67 -7.63
C GLY A 237 16.49 -22.65 -6.66
N HIS A 238 16.74 -22.34 -5.36
CA HIS A 238 15.68 -22.22 -4.36
C HIS A 238 14.78 -21.01 -4.65
N THR A 239 15.34 -19.88 -5.03
CA THR A 239 14.55 -18.69 -5.43
C THR A 239 13.69 -19.00 -6.65
N ASN A 240 14.27 -19.64 -7.68
CA ASN A 240 13.51 -20.07 -8.86
C ASN A 240 12.32 -20.96 -8.44
N ALA A 241 12.56 -21.99 -7.63
CA ALA A 241 11.52 -22.92 -7.20
C ALA A 241 10.43 -22.26 -6.33
N SER A 242 10.82 -21.30 -5.47
CA SER A 242 9.89 -20.55 -4.63
C SER A 242 8.95 -19.66 -5.46
N TYR A 243 9.52 -18.91 -6.42
CA TYR A 243 8.73 -18.08 -7.31
C TYR A 243 7.82 -18.90 -8.24
N LEU A 244 8.29 -20.05 -8.75
CA LEU A 244 7.46 -20.94 -9.57
C LEU A 244 6.25 -21.46 -8.76
N ALA A 245 6.46 -21.90 -7.52
CA ALA A 245 5.38 -22.32 -6.64
C ALA A 245 4.41 -21.18 -6.33
N ALA A 246 4.94 -20.01 -5.95
CA ALA A 246 4.11 -18.85 -5.62
C ALA A 246 3.31 -18.31 -6.82
N LEU A 247 3.90 -18.25 -8.03
CA LEU A 247 3.21 -17.82 -9.24
C LEU A 247 2.11 -18.81 -9.66
N SER A 248 2.32 -20.13 -9.43
CA SER A 248 1.29 -21.13 -9.65
C SER A 248 0.11 -20.93 -8.70
N LEU A 249 0.40 -20.71 -7.41
CA LEU A 249 -0.63 -20.41 -6.40
C LEU A 249 -1.32 -19.07 -6.69
N ALA A 250 -0.57 -18.04 -7.10
CA ALA A 250 -1.12 -16.71 -7.43
C ALA A 250 -2.04 -16.74 -8.66
N TYR A 251 -1.78 -17.63 -9.62
CA TYR A 251 -2.68 -17.87 -10.74
C TYR A 251 -4.00 -18.49 -10.28
N ALA A 252 -3.92 -19.49 -9.41
CA ALA A 252 -5.11 -20.20 -8.90
C ALA A 252 -5.88 -19.40 -7.84
N VAL A 253 -5.19 -18.55 -7.05
CA VAL A 253 -5.74 -17.75 -5.94
C VAL A 253 -5.31 -16.29 -6.13
N PRO A 254 -5.85 -15.59 -7.13
CA PRO A 254 -5.43 -14.22 -7.45
C PRO A 254 -5.79 -13.20 -6.37
N GLU A 255 -6.66 -13.54 -5.42
CA GLU A 255 -6.97 -12.77 -4.22
C GLU A 255 -5.76 -12.60 -3.29
N ARG A 256 -4.76 -13.51 -3.43
CA ARG A 256 -3.52 -13.50 -2.65
C ARG A 256 -2.27 -13.26 -3.51
N PHE A 257 -2.46 -12.67 -4.68
CA PHE A 257 -1.42 -12.53 -5.71
C PHE A 257 -0.17 -11.82 -5.16
N GLN A 258 -0.35 -10.67 -4.53
CA GLN A 258 0.75 -9.83 -4.04
C GLN A 258 1.43 -10.43 -2.80
N GLU A 259 0.67 -11.06 -1.92
CA GLU A 259 1.17 -11.73 -0.73
C GLU A 259 2.02 -12.96 -1.10
N LEU A 260 1.60 -13.73 -2.10
CA LEU A 260 2.35 -14.87 -2.61
C LEU A 260 3.66 -14.43 -3.27
N LEU A 261 3.65 -13.33 -4.04
CA LEU A 261 4.87 -12.73 -4.58
C LEU A 261 5.81 -12.21 -3.49
N THR A 262 5.26 -11.58 -2.45
CA THR A 262 6.03 -11.10 -1.29
C THR A 262 6.70 -12.27 -0.58
N ARG A 263 5.97 -13.37 -0.36
CA ARG A 263 6.52 -14.58 0.25
C ARG A 263 7.63 -15.20 -0.61
N ALA A 264 7.44 -15.28 -1.93
CA ALA A 264 8.49 -15.77 -2.82
C ALA A 264 9.77 -14.92 -2.73
N SER A 265 9.61 -13.58 -2.68
CA SER A 265 10.73 -12.65 -2.53
C SER A 265 11.44 -12.81 -1.18
N GLU A 266 10.70 -13.07 -0.12
CA GLU A 266 11.23 -13.35 1.22
C GLU A 266 12.04 -14.65 1.23
N MET A 267 11.52 -15.73 0.63
CA MET A 267 12.24 -16.99 0.49
C MET A 267 13.53 -16.82 -0.34
N GLY A 268 13.51 -15.97 -1.37
CA GLY A 268 14.70 -15.57 -2.11
C GLY A 268 15.71 -14.84 -1.22
N ASN A 269 15.24 -13.86 -0.43
CA ASN A 269 16.07 -13.11 0.51
C ASN A 269 16.68 -14.01 1.61
N SER A 270 15.95 -15.02 2.05
CA SER A 270 16.44 -16.03 3.00
C SER A 270 17.68 -16.75 2.47
N ARG A 271 17.86 -16.85 1.14
CA ARG A 271 19.07 -17.43 0.54
C ARG A 271 20.31 -16.55 0.73
N ILE A 272 20.11 -15.22 0.76
CA ILE A 272 21.16 -14.24 1.01
C ILE A 272 21.52 -14.25 2.50
N ILE A 273 20.51 -14.20 3.38
CA ILE A 273 20.67 -14.32 4.83
C ILE A 273 21.40 -15.62 5.21
N ALA A 274 21.06 -16.71 4.54
CA ALA A 274 21.74 -18.00 4.70
C ALA A 274 23.23 -17.99 4.36
N GLY A 275 23.74 -16.98 3.64
CA GLY A 275 25.11 -16.95 3.11
C GLY A 275 25.33 -17.83 1.90
N MET A 276 24.25 -18.42 1.35
CA MET A 276 24.30 -19.43 0.27
C MET A 276 24.23 -18.84 -1.12
N HIS A 277 23.64 -17.67 -1.28
CA HIS A 277 23.45 -16.97 -2.57
C HIS A 277 23.65 -15.47 -2.40
N SER A 278 24.02 -14.80 -3.48
CA SER A 278 24.13 -13.35 -3.56
C SER A 278 22.82 -12.71 -4.08
N PRO A 279 22.64 -11.37 -3.92
CA PRO A 279 21.53 -10.66 -4.54
C PRO A 279 21.36 -10.96 -6.03
N PHE A 280 22.45 -10.98 -6.82
CA PHE A 280 22.35 -11.28 -8.26
C PHE A 280 21.91 -12.71 -8.54
N ASP A 281 22.32 -13.68 -7.73
CA ASP A 281 21.85 -15.06 -7.86
C ASP A 281 20.32 -15.14 -7.65
N VAL A 282 19.81 -14.37 -6.66
CA VAL A 282 18.38 -14.30 -6.32
C VAL A 282 17.60 -13.56 -7.41
N MET A 283 18.11 -12.42 -7.89
CA MET A 283 17.52 -11.68 -9.01
C MET A 283 17.41 -12.56 -10.27
N GLY A 284 18.49 -13.26 -10.64
CA GLY A 284 18.48 -14.20 -11.76
C GLY A 284 17.48 -15.35 -11.56
N GLY A 285 17.36 -15.87 -10.33
CA GLY A 285 16.37 -16.91 -10.00
C GLY A 285 14.92 -16.42 -10.18
N ARG A 286 14.60 -15.17 -9.79
CA ARG A 286 13.31 -14.54 -10.01
C ARG A 286 13.02 -14.34 -11.50
N VAL A 287 13.96 -13.78 -12.25
CA VAL A 287 13.81 -13.55 -13.72
C VAL A 287 13.47 -14.85 -14.43
N MET A 288 14.26 -15.89 -14.17
CA MET A 288 14.05 -17.22 -14.73
C MET A 288 12.67 -17.80 -14.38
N ALA A 289 12.26 -17.71 -13.10
CA ALA A 289 10.99 -18.24 -12.66
C ALA A 289 9.80 -17.51 -13.30
N THR A 290 9.88 -16.17 -13.43
CA THR A 290 8.84 -15.36 -14.05
C THR A 290 8.64 -15.76 -15.51
N ALA A 291 9.71 -15.91 -16.27
CA ALA A 291 9.66 -16.33 -17.66
C ALA A 291 9.11 -17.77 -17.83
N LEU A 292 9.56 -18.69 -16.98
CA LEU A 292 9.08 -20.09 -17.00
C LEU A 292 7.62 -20.23 -16.62
N ALA A 293 7.16 -19.51 -15.60
CA ALA A 293 5.76 -19.51 -15.22
C ALA A 293 4.88 -18.98 -16.37
N ALA A 294 5.26 -17.84 -16.97
CA ALA A 294 4.56 -17.30 -18.13
C ALA A 294 4.54 -18.30 -19.29
N ALA A 295 5.68 -18.89 -19.65
CA ALA A 295 5.77 -19.85 -20.75
C ALA A 295 4.88 -21.08 -20.52
N THR A 296 4.88 -21.62 -19.30
CA THR A 296 4.06 -22.78 -18.96
C THR A 296 2.55 -22.45 -18.94
N LEU A 297 2.18 -21.27 -18.39
CA LEU A 297 0.79 -20.82 -18.35
C LEU A 297 0.25 -20.42 -19.74
N ALA A 298 1.12 -19.91 -20.63
CA ALA A 298 0.77 -19.57 -21.99
C ALA A 298 0.71 -20.77 -22.94
N ASP A 299 1.33 -21.90 -22.58
CA ASP A 299 1.32 -23.12 -23.40
C ASP A 299 -0.10 -23.68 -23.51
N PRO A 300 -0.68 -23.77 -24.72
CA PRO A 300 -2.04 -24.24 -24.93
C PRO A 300 -2.31 -25.65 -24.34
N ASP A 301 -1.29 -26.49 -24.28
CA ASP A 301 -1.39 -27.85 -23.71
C ASP A 301 -1.74 -27.84 -22.20
N ASN A 302 -1.62 -26.66 -21.54
CA ASN A 302 -1.90 -26.50 -20.12
C ASN A 302 -3.20 -25.73 -19.85
N ALA A 303 -3.98 -25.36 -20.87
CA ALA A 303 -5.19 -24.54 -20.74
C ALA A 303 -6.22 -25.17 -19.80
N GLU A 304 -6.50 -26.46 -19.95
CA GLU A 304 -7.45 -27.16 -19.09
C GLU A 304 -6.96 -27.27 -17.65
N LEU A 305 -5.69 -27.55 -17.46
CA LEU A 305 -5.10 -27.69 -16.12
C LEU A 305 -5.13 -26.36 -15.33
N LYS A 306 -4.71 -25.26 -15.96
CA LYS A 306 -4.69 -23.96 -15.28
C LYS A 306 -6.10 -23.50 -14.89
N GLN A 307 -7.11 -23.73 -15.78
CA GLN A 307 -8.51 -23.43 -15.48
C GLN A 307 -9.03 -24.33 -14.34
N ALA A 308 -8.77 -25.64 -14.39
CA ALA A 308 -9.19 -26.57 -13.35
C ALA A 308 -8.57 -26.25 -11.98
N ALA A 309 -7.33 -25.76 -11.93
CA ALA A 309 -6.69 -25.34 -10.70
C ALA A 309 -7.33 -24.06 -10.13
N TYR A 310 -7.67 -23.10 -10.99
CA TYR A 310 -8.39 -21.89 -10.61
C TYR A 310 -9.78 -22.23 -10.06
N ASP A 311 -10.57 -23.03 -10.80
CA ASP A 311 -11.92 -23.40 -10.39
C ASP A 311 -11.91 -24.19 -9.08
N GLN A 312 -10.94 -25.09 -8.91
CA GLN A 312 -10.80 -25.89 -7.68
C GLN A 312 -10.44 -25.00 -6.47
N ALA A 313 -9.56 -24.01 -6.65
CA ALA A 313 -9.24 -23.06 -5.60
C ALA A 313 -10.47 -22.27 -5.12
N HIS A 314 -11.31 -21.83 -6.07
CA HIS A 314 -12.53 -21.06 -5.78
C HIS A 314 -13.63 -21.93 -5.17
N ALA A 315 -13.73 -23.18 -5.59
CA ALA A 315 -14.75 -24.11 -5.07
C ALA A 315 -14.41 -24.72 -3.70
N ALA A 316 -13.12 -24.99 -3.41
CA ALA A 316 -12.72 -25.81 -2.29
C ALA A 316 -11.75 -25.13 -1.30
N LEU A 317 -11.09 -24.03 -1.67
CA LEU A 317 -10.17 -23.33 -0.78
C LEU A 317 -10.70 -21.97 -0.32
N LEU A 318 -11.18 -21.13 -1.24
CA LEU A 318 -11.66 -19.78 -0.91
C LEU A 318 -13.01 -19.76 -0.20
N THR A 319 -13.72 -20.91 -0.15
CA THR A 319 -14.95 -21.09 0.64
C THR A 319 -14.70 -21.42 2.11
N GLU A 320 -13.45 -21.69 2.46
CA GLU A 320 -13.07 -22.11 3.82
C GLU A 320 -12.75 -20.92 4.73
N THR A 321 -12.91 -21.15 6.02
CA THR A 321 -12.46 -20.20 7.04
C THR A 321 -10.99 -20.43 7.33
N GLY A 322 -10.18 -19.39 7.17
CA GLY A 322 -8.76 -19.47 7.46
C GLY A 322 -8.48 -19.56 8.96
N THR A 323 -7.48 -20.35 9.34
CA THR A 323 -7.11 -20.63 10.74
C THR A 323 -5.69 -20.18 11.10
N ALA A 324 -4.84 -19.90 10.10
CA ALA A 324 -3.47 -19.44 10.31
C ALA A 324 -3.39 -17.92 10.50
N GLU A 325 -2.30 -17.46 11.14
CA GLU A 325 -1.97 -16.03 11.19
C GLU A 325 -1.59 -15.54 9.78
N ASP A 326 -2.17 -14.40 9.37
CA ASP A 326 -1.82 -13.75 8.11
C ASP A 326 -0.75 -12.67 8.32
N ARG A 327 0.52 -13.06 8.27
CA ARG A 327 1.66 -12.14 8.39
C ARG A 327 1.92 -11.27 7.16
N PHE A 328 1.15 -11.48 6.08
CA PHE A 328 1.19 -10.71 4.85
C PHE A 328 -0.03 -9.79 4.67
N SER A 329 -0.81 -9.55 5.70
CA SER A 329 -1.98 -8.65 5.66
C SER A 329 -1.63 -7.17 5.46
N ASP A 330 -0.41 -6.74 5.77
CA ASP A 330 0.08 -5.37 5.62
C ASP A 330 0.57 -5.13 4.19
N TYR A 331 -0.30 -4.52 3.36
CA TYR A 331 -0.03 -4.22 1.96
C TYR A 331 1.20 -3.30 1.77
N GLU A 332 1.34 -2.23 2.55
CA GLU A 332 2.44 -1.27 2.37
C GLU A 332 3.79 -1.89 2.73
N LYS A 333 3.83 -2.70 3.76
CA LYS A 333 5.00 -3.50 4.11
C LYS A 333 5.37 -4.48 2.99
N ASN A 334 4.39 -5.19 2.44
CA ASN A 334 4.59 -6.12 1.34
C ASN A 334 5.14 -5.40 0.10
N LYS A 335 4.53 -4.27 -0.26
CA LYS A 335 4.95 -3.41 -1.38
C LYS A 335 6.39 -2.94 -1.21
N ALA A 336 6.73 -2.40 -0.04
CA ALA A 336 8.08 -1.91 0.26
C ALA A 336 9.12 -3.03 0.17
N GLN A 337 8.84 -4.18 0.80
CA GLN A 337 9.75 -5.32 0.80
C GLN A 337 9.94 -5.92 -0.59
N PHE A 338 8.85 -6.10 -1.34
CA PHE A 338 8.94 -6.65 -2.69
C PHE A 338 9.71 -5.69 -3.61
N THR A 339 9.38 -4.40 -3.58
CA THR A 339 10.04 -3.38 -4.43
C THR A 339 11.53 -3.28 -4.13
N GLN A 340 11.92 -3.25 -2.86
CA GLN A 340 13.34 -3.24 -2.47
C GLN A 340 14.09 -4.46 -2.99
N ARG A 341 13.47 -5.64 -2.96
CA ARG A 341 14.07 -6.90 -3.43
C ARG A 341 14.08 -7.07 -4.95
N LEU A 342 13.45 -6.19 -5.72
CA LEU A 342 13.60 -6.20 -7.18
C LEU A 342 15.05 -5.91 -7.59
N THR A 343 15.72 -5.00 -6.91
CA THR A 343 17.08 -4.54 -7.22
C THR A 343 18.06 -4.67 -6.06
N TYR A 344 17.59 -4.99 -4.84
CA TYR A 344 18.38 -4.99 -3.60
C TYR A 344 19.14 -3.68 -3.34
N GLY A 345 18.64 -2.55 -3.90
CA GLY A 345 19.27 -1.23 -3.77
C GLY A 345 20.56 -1.06 -4.57
N PHE A 346 20.88 -1.97 -5.50
CA PHE A 346 22.03 -1.78 -6.39
C PHE A 346 21.79 -0.59 -7.31
N PRO A 347 22.85 0.19 -7.61
CA PRO A 347 22.73 1.33 -8.52
C PRO A 347 22.55 0.87 -9.97
N GLN A 348 21.95 1.74 -10.77
CA GLN A 348 21.94 1.60 -12.22
C GLN A 348 23.37 1.83 -12.75
N ILE A 349 23.86 0.90 -13.57
CA ILE A 349 25.23 0.91 -14.13
C ILE A 349 25.24 1.08 -15.65
N ASN A 350 24.06 1.00 -16.27
CA ASN A 350 23.84 1.11 -17.71
C ASN A 350 22.83 2.22 -18.03
N SER A 351 22.40 2.33 -19.30
CA SER A 351 21.42 3.31 -19.74
C SER A 351 20.11 3.22 -18.92
N THR A 352 19.68 4.34 -18.36
CA THR A 352 18.47 4.49 -17.54
C THR A 352 17.23 4.87 -18.35
N THR A 353 17.40 5.11 -19.66
CA THR A 353 16.37 5.68 -20.55
C THR A 353 15.74 4.68 -21.51
N LYS A 354 16.13 3.39 -21.45
CA LYS A 354 15.51 2.38 -22.30
C LYS A 354 14.05 2.20 -21.89
N PRO A 355 13.10 2.22 -22.83
CA PRO A 355 11.69 1.96 -22.52
C PRO A 355 11.51 0.56 -21.89
N VAL A 356 10.43 0.37 -21.14
CA VAL A 356 10.04 -0.96 -20.68
C VAL A 356 9.54 -1.73 -21.90
N VAL A 357 10.14 -2.89 -22.18
CA VAL A 357 9.62 -3.87 -23.12
C VAL A 357 8.89 -4.95 -22.35
N VAL A 358 7.81 -5.46 -22.94
CA VAL A 358 7.00 -6.52 -22.33
C VAL A 358 7.25 -7.82 -23.11
N PRO A 359 7.73 -8.88 -22.46
CA PRO A 359 7.97 -10.14 -23.13
C PRO A 359 6.71 -10.72 -23.76
N LYS A 360 6.87 -11.49 -24.85
CA LYS A 360 5.78 -12.26 -25.42
C LYS A 360 5.21 -13.21 -24.36
N GLY A 361 3.89 -13.25 -24.20
CA GLY A 361 3.21 -14.16 -23.27
C GLY A 361 3.24 -13.74 -21.79
N ALA A 362 3.91 -12.64 -21.43
CA ALA A 362 3.97 -12.18 -20.04
C ALA A 362 2.58 -11.78 -19.48
N GLU A 363 1.67 -11.37 -20.32
CA GLU A 363 0.30 -10.97 -19.98
C GLU A 363 -0.52 -12.08 -19.31
N VAL A 364 -0.15 -13.35 -19.51
CA VAL A 364 -0.83 -14.49 -18.86
C VAL A 364 -0.65 -14.49 -17.34
N LEU A 365 0.43 -13.90 -16.85
CA LEU A 365 0.71 -13.80 -15.42
C LEU A 365 -0.34 -12.94 -14.66
N LEU A 366 -1.09 -12.09 -15.38
CA LEU A 366 -2.15 -11.26 -14.83
C LEU A 366 -3.56 -11.74 -15.25
N GLU A 367 -3.68 -12.88 -15.94
CA GLU A 367 -4.92 -13.34 -16.54
C GLU A 367 -6.05 -13.50 -15.51
N THR A 368 -5.75 -14.08 -14.36
CA THR A 368 -6.73 -14.30 -13.28
C THR A 368 -6.84 -13.11 -12.31
N ARG A 369 -5.78 -12.28 -12.21
CA ARG A 369 -5.79 -11.11 -11.33
C ARG A 369 -6.51 -9.90 -11.94
N LEU A 370 -6.38 -9.69 -13.24
CA LEU A 370 -7.05 -8.64 -14.01
C LEU A 370 -7.88 -9.26 -15.15
N PRO A 371 -8.88 -10.11 -14.82
CA PRO A 371 -9.56 -10.94 -15.83
C PRO A 371 -10.50 -10.14 -16.73
N TYR A 372 -10.85 -8.92 -16.34
CA TYR A 372 -11.68 -7.99 -17.11
C TYR A 372 -10.88 -7.15 -18.12
N LEU A 373 -9.54 -7.23 -18.10
CA LEU A 373 -8.67 -6.59 -19.08
C LEU A 373 -8.31 -7.57 -20.22
N SER A 374 -8.22 -7.07 -21.44
CA SER A 374 -7.72 -7.86 -22.57
C SER A 374 -6.23 -8.21 -22.41
N ALA A 375 -5.72 -9.12 -23.23
CA ALA A 375 -4.30 -9.46 -23.24
C ALA A 375 -3.43 -8.22 -23.52
N GLU A 376 -3.82 -7.39 -24.48
CA GLU A 376 -3.14 -6.15 -24.84
C GLU A 376 -3.16 -5.15 -23.70
N GLN A 377 -4.28 -5.02 -23.00
CA GLN A 377 -4.38 -4.16 -21.81
C GLN A 377 -3.51 -4.65 -20.66
N ARG A 378 -3.45 -5.97 -20.40
CA ARG A 378 -2.52 -6.53 -19.42
C ARG A 378 -1.05 -6.30 -19.81
N ARG A 379 -0.72 -6.32 -21.12
CA ARG A 379 0.62 -5.92 -21.60
C ARG A 379 0.89 -4.45 -21.31
N ALA A 380 -0.08 -3.56 -21.54
CA ALA A 380 0.05 -2.14 -21.22
C ALA A 380 0.22 -1.90 -19.70
N VAL A 381 -0.48 -2.64 -18.86
CA VAL A 381 -0.25 -2.63 -17.39
C VAL A 381 1.20 -3.01 -17.07
N LEU A 382 1.72 -4.11 -17.64
CA LEU A 382 3.11 -4.54 -17.42
C LEU A 382 4.13 -3.50 -17.92
N ALA A 383 3.84 -2.85 -19.05
CA ALA A 383 4.71 -1.79 -19.61
C ALA A 383 4.78 -0.57 -18.68
N THR A 384 3.65 -0.15 -18.13
CA THR A 384 3.57 1.07 -17.31
C THR A 384 4.05 0.86 -15.87
N THR A 385 4.09 -0.39 -15.39
CA THR A 385 4.50 -0.73 -14.01
C THR A 385 5.92 -1.29 -13.91
N GLY A 386 6.58 -1.55 -15.04
CA GLY A 386 7.94 -2.07 -15.07
C GLY A 386 8.96 -1.11 -14.47
N ILE A 387 10.05 -1.67 -13.92
CA ILE A 387 11.13 -0.86 -13.33
C ILE A 387 12.00 -0.22 -14.42
N GLN A 388 12.69 0.87 -14.05
CA GLN A 388 13.64 1.54 -14.94
C GLN A 388 14.76 0.59 -15.40
N SER A 389 15.37 0.92 -16.56
CA SER A 389 16.52 0.20 -17.08
C SER A 389 17.83 0.57 -16.36
N GLY A 390 18.87 -0.17 -16.65
CA GLY A 390 20.23 0.11 -16.19
C GLY A 390 20.66 -0.68 -14.95
N TYR A 391 19.75 -1.40 -14.31
CA TYR A 391 20.09 -2.24 -13.15
C TYR A 391 20.87 -3.50 -13.57
N PRO A 392 21.88 -3.91 -12.79
CA PRO A 392 22.63 -5.14 -13.06
C PRO A 392 21.69 -6.35 -13.23
N VAL A 393 21.98 -7.21 -14.22
CA VAL A 393 21.25 -8.48 -14.47
C VAL A 393 19.82 -8.32 -15.00
N LEU A 394 19.19 -7.13 -14.96
CA LEU A 394 17.75 -6.99 -15.21
C LEU A 394 17.39 -6.48 -16.61
N ASP A 395 18.36 -6.01 -17.39
CA ASP A 395 18.16 -5.51 -18.75
C ASP A 395 18.32 -6.62 -19.80
N ASP A 396 17.50 -7.67 -19.69
CA ASP A 396 17.49 -8.73 -20.70
C ASP A 396 16.77 -8.27 -21.99
N PRO A 397 17.08 -8.91 -23.15
CA PRO A 397 16.54 -8.52 -24.44
C PRO A 397 15.01 -8.57 -24.58
N GLU A 398 14.34 -9.42 -23.79
CA GLU A 398 12.91 -9.58 -23.82
C GLU A 398 12.18 -8.77 -22.74
N GLY A 399 12.88 -8.32 -21.67
CA GLY A 399 12.32 -7.50 -20.61
C GLY A 399 11.80 -8.24 -19.37
N TRP A 400 12.07 -9.55 -19.23
CA TRP A 400 11.65 -10.36 -18.06
C TRP A 400 12.16 -9.83 -16.74
N GLY A 401 13.38 -9.32 -16.69
CA GLY A 401 14.03 -8.81 -15.49
C GLY A 401 13.37 -7.55 -14.93
N ARG A 402 12.73 -6.77 -15.79
CA ARG A 402 12.15 -5.47 -15.46
C ARG A 402 10.67 -5.52 -15.08
N LEU A 403 10.03 -6.69 -15.15
CA LEU A 403 8.64 -6.84 -14.73
C LEU A 403 8.48 -6.66 -13.23
N ASN A 404 7.57 -5.76 -12.83
CA ASN A 404 7.14 -5.56 -11.44
C ASN A 404 5.70 -6.05 -11.28
N LEU A 405 5.57 -7.37 -11.07
CA LEU A 405 4.26 -8.02 -10.98
C LEU A 405 3.44 -7.56 -9.77
N PHE A 406 4.10 -7.12 -8.70
CA PHE A 406 3.40 -6.58 -7.52
C PHE A 406 2.64 -5.30 -7.87
N ALA A 407 3.31 -4.35 -8.52
CA ALA A 407 2.68 -3.13 -8.98
C ALA A 407 1.67 -3.40 -10.11
N ALA A 408 1.95 -4.34 -11.01
CA ALA A 408 1.04 -4.70 -12.10
C ALA A 408 -0.31 -5.25 -11.59
N ALA A 409 -0.34 -5.93 -10.44
CA ALA A 409 -1.58 -6.41 -9.83
C ALA A 409 -2.50 -5.27 -9.35
N ASP A 410 -1.99 -4.05 -9.20
CA ASP A 410 -2.73 -2.84 -8.82
C ASP A 410 -3.14 -1.98 -10.03
N GLY A 411 -3.16 -2.55 -11.24
CA GLY A 411 -3.58 -1.89 -12.46
C GLY A 411 -2.50 -1.01 -13.10
N TYR A 412 -2.92 -0.05 -13.90
CA TYR A 412 -2.02 0.85 -14.62
C TYR A 412 -1.26 1.80 -13.70
N SER A 413 -0.04 2.22 -14.11
CA SER A 413 0.66 3.39 -13.54
C SER A 413 0.66 4.58 -14.51
N ALA A 414 0.25 4.40 -15.77
CA ALA A 414 0.08 5.49 -16.71
C ALA A 414 -0.95 5.11 -17.81
N PHE A 415 -1.75 6.08 -18.23
CA PHE A 415 -2.58 5.99 -19.43
C PHE A 415 -1.84 6.73 -20.57
N ASN A 416 -1.04 5.98 -21.32
CA ASN A 416 -0.34 6.51 -22.50
C ASN A 416 -1.26 6.64 -23.73
N SER A 417 -2.39 5.95 -23.72
CA SER A 417 -3.51 6.00 -24.64
C SER A 417 -4.81 5.88 -23.87
N ASP A 418 -5.93 6.05 -24.54
CA ASP A 418 -7.25 5.86 -23.93
C ASP A 418 -7.44 4.41 -23.49
N VAL A 419 -8.01 4.22 -22.32
CA VAL A 419 -8.23 2.91 -21.71
C VAL A 419 -9.72 2.73 -21.42
N THR A 420 -10.31 1.66 -21.95
CA THR A 420 -11.68 1.25 -21.63
C THR A 420 -11.66 0.02 -20.75
N VAL A 421 -12.35 0.10 -19.60
CA VAL A 421 -12.44 -0.98 -18.61
C VAL A 421 -13.89 -1.44 -18.53
N THR A 422 -14.16 -2.64 -19.05
CA THR A 422 -15.49 -3.26 -19.03
C THR A 422 -15.53 -4.38 -18.00
N MET A 423 -16.28 -4.17 -16.91
CA MET A 423 -16.42 -5.15 -15.81
C MET A 423 -17.84 -5.69 -15.74
N ASP A 424 -17.98 -7.00 -15.52
CA ASP A 424 -19.26 -7.70 -15.46
C ASP A 424 -19.48 -8.28 -14.05
N ALA A 425 -20.32 -7.61 -13.25
CA ALA A 425 -20.63 -8.04 -11.89
C ALA A 425 -21.24 -9.46 -11.82
N GLY A 426 -21.91 -9.90 -12.88
CA GLY A 426 -22.51 -11.24 -12.95
C GLY A 426 -21.48 -12.36 -12.94
N LYS A 427 -20.21 -12.08 -13.27
CA LYS A 427 -19.12 -13.06 -13.25
C LYS A 427 -18.45 -13.21 -11.87
N GLY A 428 -18.79 -12.37 -10.90
CA GLY A 428 -18.18 -12.40 -9.57
C GLY A 428 -16.70 -12.01 -9.51
N GLY A 429 -16.06 -12.20 -8.35
CA GLY A 429 -14.63 -11.96 -8.13
C GLY A 429 -14.17 -10.58 -8.64
N PHE A 430 -13.00 -10.53 -9.27
CA PHE A 430 -12.44 -9.27 -9.81
C PHE A 430 -13.23 -8.70 -10.99
N HIS A 431 -14.08 -9.47 -11.64
CA HIS A 431 -15.04 -8.93 -12.61
C HIS A 431 -16.13 -8.08 -11.97
N ALA A 432 -16.55 -8.44 -10.75
CA ALA A 432 -17.58 -7.69 -10.01
C ALA A 432 -17.03 -6.45 -9.34
N ALA A 433 -15.85 -6.57 -8.70
CA ALA A 433 -15.24 -5.45 -8.01
C ALA A 433 -13.71 -5.60 -7.96
N ASP A 434 -13.00 -4.54 -8.29
CA ASP A 434 -11.54 -4.48 -8.16
C ASP A 434 -11.08 -3.09 -7.73
N ARG A 435 -9.83 -3.02 -7.28
CA ARG A 435 -9.18 -1.81 -6.79
C ARG A 435 -7.81 -1.62 -7.46
N TRP A 436 -7.59 -0.44 -8.02
CA TRP A 436 -6.28 -0.02 -8.50
C TRP A 436 -5.64 0.96 -7.50
N ARG A 437 -4.43 0.63 -7.05
CA ARG A 437 -3.71 1.38 -6.02
C ARG A 437 -2.54 2.18 -6.57
N ASN A 438 -2.15 1.98 -7.83
CA ASN A 438 -1.08 2.75 -8.44
C ASN A 438 -1.49 4.21 -8.63
N ASP A 439 -0.51 5.12 -8.54
CA ASP A 439 -0.63 6.49 -9.02
C ASP A 439 -0.58 6.47 -10.55
N ILE A 440 -1.66 6.92 -11.18
CA ILE A 440 -1.82 6.84 -12.64
C ILE A 440 -1.53 8.20 -13.25
N SER A 441 -0.53 8.26 -14.10
CA SER A 441 -0.13 9.44 -14.89
C SER A 441 -0.57 9.32 -16.36
N GLY A 442 -0.11 10.23 -17.22
CA GLY A 442 -0.30 10.16 -18.68
C GLY A 442 -1.39 11.07 -19.25
N THR A 443 -1.64 10.94 -20.54
CA THR A 443 -2.55 11.81 -21.29
C THR A 443 -3.79 11.09 -21.81
N GLY A 444 -3.87 9.78 -21.62
CA GLY A 444 -5.02 8.97 -22.01
C GLY A 444 -6.24 9.18 -21.12
N LYS A 445 -7.41 8.86 -21.65
CA LYS A 445 -8.70 8.90 -20.97
C LYS A 445 -9.03 7.53 -20.36
N LEU A 446 -9.65 7.52 -19.17
CA LEU A 446 -10.29 6.33 -18.62
C LEU A 446 -11.77 6.31 -18.97
N THR A 447 -12.26 5.22 -19.58
CA THR A 447 -13.68 4.93 -19.78
C THR A 447 -14.05 3.69 -18.96
N LYS A 448 -15.00 3.83 -18.00
CA LYS A 448 -15.55 2.71 -17.23
C LYS A 448 -16.88 2.26 -17.80
N GLU A 449 -16.95 0.97 -18.12
CA GLU A 449 -18.11 0.31 -18.70
C GLU A 449 -18.50 -0.96 -17.92
N GLY A 450 -19.64 -1.58 -18.33
CA GLY A 450 -20.17 -2.79 -17.72
C GLY A 450 -20.77 -2.54 -16.34
N THR A 451 -21.13 -3.60 -15.62
CA THR A 451 -21.94 -3.53 -14.39
C THR A 451 -21.12 -3.55 -13.10
N GLY A 452 -19.82 -3.90 -13.17
CA GLY A 452 -18.96 -4.01 -11.99
C GLY A 452 -18.43 -2.68 -11.49
N THR A 453 -17.73 -2.72 -10.36
CA THR A 453 -17.14 -1.58 -9.63
C THR A 453 -15.63 -1.56 -9.79
N LEU A 454 -15.08 -0.45 -10.25
CA LEU A 454 -13.65 -0.16 -10.19
C LEU A 454 -13.39 0.93 -9.15
N LYS A 455 -12.50 0.67 -8.21
CA LYS A 455 -12.07 1.62 -7.19
C LYS A 455 -10.67 2.13 -7.49
N LEU A 456 -10.48 3.46 -7.53
CA LEU A 456 -9.20 4.14 -7.73
C LEU A 456 -8.73 4.75 -6.41
N THR A 457 -7.58 4.29 -5.89
CA THR A 457 -7.06 4.76 -4.59
C THR A 457 -5.73 5.50 -4.71
N GLY A 458 -5.09 5.50 -5.91
CA GLY A 458 -3.87 6.23 -6.18
C GLY A 458 -4.07 7.74 -6.32
N SER A 459 -3.01 8.51 -6.15
CA SER A 459 -2.96 9.96 -6.43
C SER A 459 -2.78 10.18 -7.93
N ASN A 460 -3.89 10.18 -8.66
CA ASN A 460 -3.89 10.15 -10.12
C ASN A 460 -3.68 11.56 -10.73
N THR A 461 -2.89 11.63 -11.79
CA THR A 461 -2.56 12.88 -12.51
C THR A 461 -2.84 12.81 -14.01
N TYR A 462 -3.40 11.69 -14.51
CA TYR A 462 -3.73 11.58 -15.93
C TYR A 462 -4.68 12.68 -16.37
N SER A 463 -4.48 13.19 -17.60
CA SER A 463 -5.12 14.41 -18.07
C SER A 463 -6.18 14.21 -19.18
N GLY A 464 -6.30 13.02 -19.74
CA GLY A 464 -7.26 12.73 -20.82
C GLY A 464 -8.73 12.70 -20.40
N GLY A 465 -8.98 12.76 -19.07
CA GLY A 465 -10.31 12.75 -18.49
C GLY A 465 -10.81 11.37 -18.10
N THR A 466 -11.99 11.36 -17.49
CA THR A 466 -12.66 10.15 -16.98
C THR A 466 -14.11 10.12 -17.47
N GLU A 467 -14.52 8.99 -18.04
CA GLU A 467 -15.90 8.77 -18.46
C GLU A 467 -16.47 7.53 -17.75
N VAL A 468 -17.66 7.66 -17.19
CA VAL A 468 -18.39 6.54 -16.58
C VAL A 468 -19.65 6.30 -17.39
N SER A 469 -19.57 5.29 -18.28
CA SER A 469 -20.65 4.94 -19.20
C SER A 469 -21.60 3.91 -18.60
N ALA A 470 -21.13 3.09 -17.65
CA ALA A 470 -21.93 2.12 -16.91
C ALA A 470 -21.19 1.59 -15.67
N GLY A 471 -21.94 0.96 -14.76
CA GLY A 471 -21.42 0.42 -13.49
C GLY A 471 -20.95 1.51 -12.55
N THR A 472 -19.96 1.21 -11.72
CA THR A 472 -19.49 2.12 -10.68
C THR A 472 -17.99 2.42 -10.84
N LEU A 473 -17.65 3.70 -10.78
CA LEU A 473 -16.28 4.15 -10.57
C LEU A 473 -16.21 4.87 -9.23
N GLU A 474 -15.46 4.31 -8.29
CA GLU A 474 -15.29 4.83 -6.94
C GLU A 474 -13.91 5.48 -6.81
N GLY A 475 -13.86 6.71 -6.29
CA GLY A 475 -12.64 7.44 -5.96
C GLY A 475 -12.40 7.46 -4.47
N ASP A 476 -11.20 7.03 -4.05
CA ASP A 476 -10.79 6.89 -2.65
C ASP A 476 -9.48 7.66 -2.36
N SER A 477 -9.18 8.66 -3.19
CA SER A 477 -8.09 9.61 -3.01
C SER A 477 -8.48 10.99 -3.49
N SER A 478 -7.81 12.02 -3.01
CA SER A 478 -8.14 13.43 -3.32
C SER A 478 -8.09 13.79 -4.81
N THR A 479 -7.43 12.99 -5.64
CA THR A 479 -7.29 13.18 -7.10
C THR A 479 -7.62 11.91 -7.88
N ALA A 480 -8.45 11.02 -7.33
CA ALA A 480 -8.73 9.69 -7.89
C ALA A 480 -9.11 9.72 -9.37
N PHE A 481 -9.83 10.74 -9.84
CA PHE A 481 -10.32 10.84 -11.21
C PHE A 481 -9.39 11.61 -12.16
N GLY A 482 -8.11 11.81 -11.77
CA GLY A 482 -7.13 12.54 -12.57
C GLY A 482 -7.35 14.05 -12.61
N SER A 483 -6.63 14.72 -13.52
CA SER A 483 -6.66 16.18 -13.66
C SER A 483 -7.59 16.68 -14.79
N GLY A 484 -8.16 15.79 -15.60
CA GLY A 484 -9.05 16.11 -16.71
C GLY A 484 -10.52 16.25 -16.33
N ASN A 485 -11.37 16.29 -17.35
CA ASN A 485 -12.83 16.35 -17.19
C ASN A 485 -13.39 15.00 -16.69
N VAL A 486 -14.51 15.05 -15.96
CA VAL A 486 -15.28 13.86 -15.58
C VAL A 486 -16.66 13.92 -16.24
N LEU A 487 -16.98 12.89 -17.03
CA LEU A 487 -18.26 12.71 -17.69
C LEU A 487 -18.95 11.45 -17.14
N ASN A 488 -20.11 11.63 -16.50
CA ASN A 488 -20.95 10.51 -16.06
C ASN A 488 -22.20 10.43 -16.95
N THR A 489 -22.24 9.45 -17.83
CA THR A 489 -23.34 9.29 -18.77
C THR A 489 -24.48 8.42 -18.22
N ARG A 490 -24.17 7.24 -17.66
CA ARG A 490 -25.18 6.29 -17.15
C ARG A 490 -24.71 5.49 -15.94
N GLY A 491 -23.46 5.69 -15.52
CA GLY A 491 -22.90 4.96 -14.41
C GLY A 491 -23.12 5.66 -13.06
N SER A 492 -22.45 5.16 -12.04
CA SER A 492 -22.33 5.76 -10.74
C SER A 492 -20.90 6.25 -10.53
N VAL A 493 -20.73 7.54 -10.27
CA VAL A 493 -19.48 8.13 -9.78
C VAL A 493 -19.62 8.24 -8.27
N VAL A 494 -18.72 7.57 -7.53
CA VAL A 494 -18.75 7.55 -6.07
C VAL A 494 -17.53 8.27 -5.54
N GLU A 495 -17.77 9.30 -4.73
CA GLU A 495 -16.77 9.98 -3.93
C GLU A 495 -16.75 9.33 -2.53
N ASN A 496 -15.57 8.84 -2.12
CA ASN A 496 -15.40 8.13 -0.86
C ASN A 496 -14.11 8.58 -0.14
N VAL A 497 -13.85 9.89 -0.13
CA VAL A 497 -12.63 10.46 0.45
C VAL A 497 -12.99 11.17 1.75
N TYR A 498 -12.19 10.91 2.80
CA TYR A 498 -12.25 11.78 3.96
C TYR A 498 -11.61 13.14 3.63
N GLY A 499 -12.44 14.19 3.63
CA GLY A 499 -12.02 15.54 3.29
C GLY A 499 -12.35 15.92 1.84
N LYS A 500 -11.44 16.58 1.16
CA LYS A 500 -11.71 17.16 -0.15
C LYS A 500 -11.24 16.27 -1.30
N MET A 501 -12.15 15.89 -2.21
CA MET A 501 -11.80 15.36 -3.53
C MET A 501 -11.83 16.48 -4.56
N THR A 502 -10.85 16.51 -5.47
CA THR A 502 -10.75 17.53 -6.51
C THR A 502 -10.92 16.92 -7.91
N ILE A 503 -11.81 17.49 -8.72
CA ILE A 503 -11.87 17.29 -10.16
C ILE A 503 -11.20 18.50 -10.82
N GLY A 504 -10.09 18.29 -11.53
CA GLY A 504 -9.28 19.36 -12.11
C GLY A 504 -9.93 20.07 -13.32
N GLY A 505 -10.79 19.38 -14.05
CA GLY A 505 -11.54 19.84 -15.20
C GLY A 505 -13.03 20.07 -14.91
N ASP A 506 -13.84 19.90 -15.97
CA ASP A 506 -15.30 19.98 -15.90
C ASP A 506 -15.91 18.70 -15.31
N PHE A 507 -17.04 18.83 -14.61
CA PHE A 507 -17.89 17.70 -14.25
C PHE A 507 -19.21 17.79 -15.01
N THR A 508 -19.55 16.75 -15.74
CA THR A 508 -20.83 16.65 -16.48
C THR A 508 -21.52 15.35 -16.12
N GLN A 509 -22.76 15.43 -15.65
CA GLN A 509 -23.62 14.28 -15.43
C GLN A 509 -24.90 14.41 -16.29
N THR A 510 -25.27 13.33 -16.98
CA THR A 510 -26.51 13.23 -17.75
C THR A 510 -27.70 12.79 -16.89
N ALA A 511 -28.88 12.70 -17.49
CA ALA A 511 -30.12 12.31 -16.78
C ALA A 511 -30.09 10.88 -16.21
N GLU A 512 -29.29 9.98 -16.79
CA GLU A 512 -29.17 8.57 -16.37
C GLU A 512 -28.02 8.33 -15.36
N GLY A 513 -27.14 9.33 -15.17
CA GLY A 513 -26.02 9.23 -14.25
C GLY A 513 -26.43 9.35 -12.77
N THR A 514 -25.60 8.76 -11.91
CA THR A 514 -25.70 8.91 -10.45
C THR A 514 -24.37 9.47 -9.91
N LEU A 515 -24.43 10.51 -9.11
CA LEU A 515 -23.33 10.94 -8.25
C LEU A 515 -23.63 10.50 -6.81
N GLU A 516 -22.72 9.83 -6.18
CA GLU A 516 -22.84 9.40 -4.79
C GLU A 516 -21.71 10.01 -3.95
N LEU A 517 -22.07 10.69 -2.87
CA LEU A 517 -21.15 11.38 -1.98
C LEU A 517 -21.27 10.77 -0.58
N ASN A 518 -20.16 10.20 -0.10
CA ASN A 518 -20.08 9.58 1.21
C ASN A 518 -19.49 10.55 2.21
N LEU A 519 -20.34 11.16 3.03
CA LEU A 519 -19.94 12.13 4.03
C LEU A 519 -19.60 11.45 5.35
N THR A 520 -18.36 11.56 5.77
CA THR A 520 -17.84 11.04 7.03
C THR A 520 -17.47 12.15 8.02
N GLY A 521 -17.48 13.40 7.54
CA GLY A 521 -17.14 14.60 8.31
C GLY A 521 -17.53 15.90 7.64
N ALA A 522 -17.42 17.00 8.35
CA ALA A 522 -17.78 18.34 7.88
C ALA A 522 -16.87 18.88 6.75
N GLY A 523 -15.71 18.24 6.53
CA GLY A 523 -14.75 18.64 5.49
C GLY A 523 -14.92 17.92 4.17
N ASP A 524 -15.82 16.94 4.10
CA ASP A 524 -16.01 16.13 2.90
C ASP A 524 -16.73 16.96 1.84
N VAL A 525 -16.05 17.18 0.72
CA VAL A 525 -16.56 18.03 -0.37
C VAL A 525 -15.93 17.64 -1.71
N LEU A 526 -16.75 17.58 -2.74
CA LEU A 526 -16.29 17.45 -4.12
C LEU A 526 -16.00 18.85 -4.69
N ASP A 527 -14.74 19.17 -4.93
CA ASP A 527 -14.27 20.47 -5.42
C ASP A 527 -13.99 20.40 -6.94
N ILE A 528 -14.80 21.08 -7.74
CA ILE A 528 -14.72 21.05 -9.21
C ILE A 528 -14.12 22.36 -9.70
N LYS A 529 -12.99 22.30 -10.40
CA LYS A 529 -12.28 23.48 -10.88
C LYS A 529 -12.88 24.07 -12.17
N GLY A 530 -13.47 23.22 -12.98
CA GLY A 530 -14.11 23.60 -14.24
C GLY A 530 -15.62 23.87 -14.12
N ALA A 531 -16.31 23.74 -15.25
CA ALA A 531 -17.76 23.90 -15.34
C ALA A 531 -18.49 22.68 -14.74
N VAL A 532 -19.67 22.93 -14.14
CA VAL A 532 -20.49 21.89 -13.53
C VAL A 532 -21.84 21.81 -14.25
N LYS A 533 -22.12 20.63 -14.83
CA LYS A 533 -23.43 20.31 -15.41
C LYS A 533 -24.06 19.18 -14.61
N THR A 534 -25.07 19.53 -13.80
CA THR A 534 -25.78 18.56 -12.98
C THR A 534 -27.10 18.14 -13.62
N ASN A 535 -27.36 16.86 -13.57
CA ASN A 535 -28.60 16.21 -13.98
C ASN A 535 -28.68 14.84 -13.29
N GLY A 536 -29.71 14.04 -13.54
CA GLY A 536 -29.80 12.69 -13.02
C GLY A 536 -29.90 12.62 -11.49
N LYS A 537 -29.29 11.62 -10.87
CA LYS A 537 -29.46 11.36 -9.46
C LYS A 537 -28.24 11.82 -8.63
N LEU A 538 -28.53 12.44 -7.48
CA LEU A 538 -27.58 12.65 -6.40
C LEU A 538 -27.96 11.74 -5.23
N LYS A 539 -27.02 10.97 -4.73
CA LYS A 539 -27.11 10.25 -3.46
C LYS A 539 -26.12 10.87 -2.49
N VAL A 540 -26.57 11.14 -1.28
CA VAL A 540 -25.74 11.61 -0.17
C VAL A 540 -25.91 10.63 0.98
N HIS A 541 -24.83 10.01 1.38
CA HIS A 541 -24.81 9.06 2.48
C HIS A 541 -23.99 9.60 3.64
N PHE A 542 -24.64 9.81 4.81
CA PHE A 542 -23.96 10.14 6.05
C PHE A 542 -23.41 8.86 6.68
N ALA A 543 -22.11 8.59 6.44
CA ALA A 543 -21.45 7.38 6.86
C ALA A 543 -20.85 7.51 8.28
N ASN A 544 -20.44 6.39 8.87
CA ASN A 544 -19.70 6.32 10.13
C ASN A 544 -20.40 7.05 11.32
N ASN A 545 -21.74 7.08 11.32
CA ASN A 545 -22.54 7.81 12.33
C ASN A 545 -22.26 9.33 12.35
N TYR A 546 -21.77 9.88 11.27
CA TYR A 546 -21.59 11.32 11.15
C TYR A 546 -22.95 12.03 11.22
N VAL A 547 -23.12 12.84 12.25
CA VAL A 547 -24.31 13.69 12.41
C VAL A 547 -23.89 15.13 12.14
N PRO A 548 -24.34 15.70 11.01
CA PRO A 548 -23.95 17.05 10.67
C PRO A 548 -24.53 18.07 11.67
N ALA A 549 -23.80 19.16 11.93
CA ALA A 549 -24.35 20.30 12.63
C ALA A 549 -25.50 20.91 11.83
N GLY A 550 -26.43 21.62 12.51
CA GLY A 550 -27.45 22.40 11.81
C GLY A 550 -26.83 23.49 10.91
N GLY A 551 -27.47 23.81 9.80
CA GLY A 551 -27.02 24.82 8.87
C GLY A 551 -26.61 24.30 7.51
N LEU A 552 -25.84 25.09 6.75
CA LEU A 552 -25.43 24.78 5.40
C LEU A 552 -24.18 23.90 5.40
N ILE A 553 -24.24 22.73 4.71
CA ILE A 553 -23.14 21.86 4.44
C ILE A 553 -22.85 21.89 2.95
N PRO A 554 -21.65 22.27 2.50
CA PRO A 554 -21.27 22.16 1.10
C PRO A 554 -21.07 20.68 0.71
N LEU A 555 -21.65 20.26 -0.42
CA LEU A 555 -21.45 18.95 -1.03
C LEU A 555 -20.51 19.07 -2.23
N ILE A 556 -20.74 20.06 -3.08
CA ILE A 556 -19.97 20.33 -4.29
C ILE A 556 -19.61 21.80 -4.28
N THR A 557 -18.32 22.12 -4.41
CA THR A 557 -17.85 23.50 -4.60
C THR A 557 -17.40 23.71 -6.05
N HIS A 558 -17.64 24.91 -6.60
CA HIS A 558 -17.27 25.27 -7.97
C HIS A 558 -17.11 26.77 -8.10
N GLY A 559 -16.53 27.25 -9.20
CA GLY A 559 -16.45 28.68 -9.48
C GLY A 559 -17.83 29.33 -9.67
N ALA A 560 -17.96 30.59 -9.29
CA ALA A 560 -19.20 31.34 -9.48
C ALA A 560 -19.59 31.37 -10.96
N SER A 561 -20.89 31.17 -11.27
CA SER A 561 -21.46 31.14 -12.62
C SER A 561 -21.01 29.96 -13.51
N GLN A 562 -20.33 28.96 -12.95
CA GLN A 562 -19.89 27.76 -13.69
C GLN A 562 -20.90 26.60 -13.63
N ARG A 563 -21.99 26.71 -12.87
CA ARG A 563 -22.99 25.64 -12.76
C ARG A 563 -24.14 25.81 -13.73
N ASN A 564 -24.56 24.70 -14.35
CA ASN A 564 -25.76 24.59 -15.18
C ASN A 564 -26.54 23.31 -14.81
N GLY A 565 -27.86 23.44 -14.65
CA GLY A 565 -28.76 22.34 -14.30
C GLY A 565 -28.85 22.08 -12.79
N GLU A 566 -29.71 21.12 -12.45
CA GLU A 566 -29.94 20.62 -11.10
C GLU A 566 -30.11 19.09 -11.16
N PHE A 567 -29.91 18.40 -10.04
CA PHE A 567 -30.21 16.97 -9.98
C PHE A 567 -31.71 16.72 -10.05
N THR A 568 -32.12 15.76 -10.89
CA THR A 568 -33.56 15.42 -11.08
C THR A 568 -34.12 14.67 -9.88
N SER A 569 -33.28 13.98 -9.12
CA SER A 569 -33.63 13.31 -7.86
C SER A 569 -32.50 13.38 -6.86
N VAL A 570 -32.83 13.55 -5.59
CA VAL A 570 -31.88 13.58 -4.47
C VAL A 570 -32.32 12.55 -3.44
N GLN A 571 -31.44 11.64 -3.09
CA GLN A 571 -31.62 10.67 -2.03
C GLN A 571 -30.61 10.95 -0.93
N ILE A 572 -31.08 10.99 0.32
CA ILE A 572 -30.23 11.28 1.49
C ILE A 572 -30.44 10.16 2.49
N ASP A 573 -29.36 9.47 2.84
CA ASP A 573 -29.35 8.32 3.74
C ASP A 573 -28.42 8.55 4.93
N GLY A 574 -28.67 7.86 6.06
CA GLY A 574 -27.82 7.93 7.26
C GLY A 574 -28.06 9.16 8.15
N LEU A 575 -28.99 10.04 7.79
CA LEU A 575 -29.36 11.19 8.63
C LEU A 575 -30.29 10.73 9.77
N PRO A 576 -30.05 11.14 11.04
CA PRO A 576 -30.96 10.81 12.15
C PRO A 576 -32.37 11.36 11.91
N SER A 577 -33.39 10.65 12.40
CA SER A 577 -34.81 11.05 12.27
C SER A 577 -35.15 12.39 12.91
N THR A 578 -34.30 12.89 13.81
CA THR A 578 -34.39 14.22 14.43
C THR A 578 -33.90 15.35 13.53
N ARG A 579 -33.35 15.03 12.37
CA ARG A 579 -32.82 15.96 11.39
C ARG A 579 -33.52 15.81 10.04
N SER A 580 -33.66 16.93 9.32
CA SER A 580 -34.05 16.96 7.92
C SER A 580 -33.02 17.73 7.11
N ALA A 581 -32.91 17.40 5.83
CA ALA A 581 -31.99 18.04 4.91
C ALA A 581 -32.73 18.49 3.66
N LEU A 582 -32.40 19.69 3.20
CA LEU A 582 -32.91 20.27 1.95
C LEU A 582 -31.74 20.64 1.05
N ILE A 583 -31.73 20.15 -0.19
CA ILE A 583 -30.72 20.54 -1.17
C ILE A 583 -30.90 22.01 -1.58
N VAL A 584 -29.76 22.69 -1.67
CA VAL A 584 -29.71 24.09 -2.12
C VAL A 584 -28.63 24.27 -3.16
N TYR A 585 -28.94 25.10 -4.15
CA TYR A 585 -28.07 25.41 -5.28
C TYR A 585 -27.68 26.88 -5.22
N GLN A 586 -26.46 27.17 -4.82
CA GLN A 586 -25.92 28.53 -4.75
C GLN A 586 -25.01 28.84 -5.95
N SER A 587 -24.57 30.08 -6.05
CA SER A 587 -23.75 30.56 -7.17
C SER A 587 -22.40 29.87 -7.29
N ASN A 588 -21.85 29.33 -6.20
CA ASN A 588 -20.52 28.73 -6.10
C ASN A 588 -20.52 27.34 -5.44
N GLN A 589 -21.70 26.81 -5.09
CA GLN A 589 -21.77 25.48 -4.47
C GLN A 589 -23.18 24.86 -4.58
N VAL A 590 -23.21 23.53 -4.46
CA VAL A 590 -24.39 22.73 -4.14
C VAL A 590 -24.22 22.22 -2.72
N GLY A 591 -25.23 22.35 -1.87
CA GLY A 591 -25.14 21.97 -0.48
C GLY A 591 -26.45 21.46 0.10
N LEU A 592 -26.42 21.07 1.37
CA LEU A 592 -27.60 20.72 2.15
C LEU A 592 -27.80 21.72 3.29
N ILE A 593 -29.03 22.18 3.47
CA ILE A 593 -29.43 22.86 4.71
C ILE A 593 -29.97 21.79 5.65
N ILE A 594 -29.34 21.65 6.79
CA ILE A 594 -29.70 20.69 7.84
C ILE A 594 -30.50 21.44 8.93
N THR A 595 -31.69 20.93 9.26
CA THR A 595 -32.59 21.50 10.29
C THR A 595 -33.05 20.42 11.27
N ASP A 596 -33.34 20.82 12.51
CA ASP A 596 -33.92 19.93 13.50
C ASP A 596 -35.42 19.74 13.23
N THR A 597 -35.94 18.53 13.26
CA THR A 597 -37.35 18.18 13.05
C THR A 597 -38.23 18.48 14.27
N THR A 598 -37.64 18.76 15.44
CA THR A 598 -38.35 18.97 16.71
C THR A 598 -38.90 20.41 16.91
N SER A 599 -38.73 21.30 15.93
CA SER A 599 -39.12 22.73 16.05
C SER A 599 -40.40 23.10 15.28
N SER A 600 -41.38 22.23 15.14
CA SER A 600 -42.74 22.63 14.70
C SER A 600 -43.65 22.96 15.90
N GLY A 601 -43.35 24.08 16.53
CA GLY A 601 -44.32 24.72 17.41
C GLY A 601 -45.47 25.27 16.59
N ASN A 602 -46.65 24.78 16.85
CA ASN A 602 -47.94 25.21 16.28
C ASN A 602 -48.18 26.73 16.50
N PRO A 603 -48.37 27.58 15.48
CA PRO A 603 -48.84 28.93 15.68
C PRO A 603 -50.35 28.98 15.55
N ASN A 604 -51.09 28.71 16.65
CA ASN A 604 -52.43 29.28 16.83
C ASN A 604 -52.99 29.02 18.24
N SER A 605 -52.89 30.02 19.11
CA SER A 605 -54.02 30.40 19.97
C SER A 605 -53.74 31.80 20.52
N GLY A 606 -54.43 32.75 19.96
CA GLY A 606 -54.47 34.13 20.47
C GLY A 606 -55.39 34.27 21.67
N GLY A 607 -55.06 35.19 22.52
CA GLY A 607 -56.12 35.94 23.24
C GLY A 607 -56.03 35.88 24.75
N SER A 608 -55.62 37.00 25.26
CA SER A 608 -56.36 37.85 26.33
C SER A 608 -55.95 37.67 27.79
N ASN A 609 -55.31 38.74 28.27
CA ASN A 609 -55.47 39.51 29.51
C ASN A 609 -55.98 38.82 30.82
N ASN A 610 -55.21 38.85 31.90
CA ASN A 610 -55.41 39.84 33.03
C ASN A 610 -54.57 39.41 34.24
N SER A 611 -53.85 40.37 34.77
CA SER A 611 -53.38 40.45 36.16
C SER A 611 -54.53 40.83 37.03
N PRO A 612 -54.49 40.83 38.38
CA PRO A 612 -53.39 40.74 39.34
C PRO A 612 -53.72 39.97 40.67
N GLY A 613 -52.78 39.85 41.51
CA GLY A 613 -52.95 40.06 42.97
C GLY A 613 -52.75 38.87 43.93
N GLY A 614 -51.80 39.00 44.81
CA GLY A 614 -52.08 38.78 46.26
C GLY A 614 -51.32 37.62 46.96
N THR A 615 -50.22 38.01 47.54
CA THR A 615 -49.86 37.87 48.98
C THR A 615 -49.80 36.49 49.70
N THR A 616 -48.56 36.31 50.29
CA THR A 616 -48.22 35.98 51.69
C THR A 616 -47.99 34.54 52.13
N GLY A 617 -46.82 34.36 52.78
CA GLY A 617 -46.59 33.54 53.94
C GLY A 617 -45.69 32.36 53.64
N GLY A 618 -44.48 32.38 53.98
CA GLY A 618 -43.77 32.37 55.28
C GLY A 618 -43.42 30.99 55.69
N THR A 619 -42.19 30.68 55.78
CA THR A 619 -41.31 30.45 56.93
C THR A 619 -40.16 29.45 56.72
N THR A 620 -38.96 29.94 56.99
CA THR A 620 -37.81 29.32 57.74
C THR A 620 -37.34 27.91 57.34
N SER A 621 -36.08 27.56 57.19
CA SER A 621 -34.80 28.05 57.74
C SER A 621 -33.67 27.21 57.20
N ALA A 622 -32.56 27.83 56.86
CA ALA A 622 -31.13 27.61 57.11
C ALA A 622 -30.43 26.33 56.66
N PRO A 623 -29.08 26.37 56.52
CA PRO A 623 -28.32 26.88 55.40
C PRO A 623 -27.50 25.77 54.72
N ALA A 624 -27.33 25.82 53.45
CA ALA A 624 -26.40 24.96 52.69
C ALA A 624 -25.24 25.80 52.14
N ASN A 625 -24.05 25.23 52.18
CA ASN A 625 -22.80 25.76 51.68
C ASN A 625 -22.85 26.23 50.22
N PRO A 626 -21.98 27.17 49.85
CA PRO A 626 -22.03 27.75 48.53
C PRO A 626 -21.59 26.80 47.43
N VAL A 627 -22.50 26.56 46.51
CA VAL A 627 -22.20 25.97 45.22
C VAL A 627 -21.61 27.06 44.35
N VAL A 628 -20.37 26.84 43.93
CA VAL A 628 -19.71 27.64 42.88
C VAL A 628 -20.54 27.49 41.61
N PRO A 629 -20.89 28.57 40.90
CA PRO A 629 -21.59 28.49 39.63
C PRO A 629 -20.71 27.77 38.62
N VAL A 630 -21.20 26.68 38.06
CA VAL A 630 -20.67 26.13 36.80
C VAL A 630 -21.02 27.13 35.72
N GLU A 631 -20.04 27.85 35.20
CA GLU A 631 -20.19 28.63 33.98
C GLU A 631 -20.69 27.70 32.86
N GLN A 632 -21.86 27.98 32.35
CA GLN A 632 -22.32 27.46 31.07
C GLN A 632 -21.35 27.94 29.98
N PRO A 633 -20.85 27.07 29.08
CA PRO A 633 -20.01 27.54 28.00
C PRO A 633 -20.80 28.55 27.15
N GLY A 634 -20.23 29.73 27.04
CA GLY A 634 -20.77 30.80 26.19
C GLY A 634 -20.83 30.31 24.73
N ALA A 635 -21.87 30.78 24.02
CA ALA A 635 -22.04 30.53 22.61
C ALA A 635 -20.77 30.89 21.84
N GLN A 636 -20.16 29.87 21.25
CA GLN A 636 -18.97 30.00 20.43
C GLN A 636 -19.28 30.69 19.10
N ALA A 637 -18.42 31.61 18.70
CA ALA A 637 -18.50 32.29 17.41
C ALA A 637 -18.35 31.33 16.23
N PRO A 638 -18.91 31.60 15.06
CA PRO A 638 -18.81 30.72 13.89
C PRO A 638 -17.38 30.65 13.40
N GLY A 639 -16.72 29.50 13.60
CA GLY A 639 -15.33 29.24 13.14
C GLY A 639 -14.48 28.33 14.01
N ASP A 640 -14.92 27.95 15.21
CA ASP A 640 -14.10 27.13 16.11
C ASP A 640 -14.18 25.65 15.76
N GLN A 641 -13.07 25.15 15.18
CA GLN A 641 -12.86 23.72 15.02
C GLN A 641 -12.71 23.05 16.39
N VAL A 642 -13.28 21.86 16.53
CA VAL A 642 -13.21 21.05 17.74
C VAL A 642 -11.74 20.86 18.15
N ASN A 643 -11.41 21.25 19.39
CA ASN A 643 -10.06 21.10 19.92
C ASN A 643 -9.78 19.63 20.26
N PRO A 644 -8.87 18.97 19.55
CA PRO A 644 -8.53 17.55 19.80
C PRO A 644 -7.64 17.36 21.02
N PHE A 645 -7.10 18.43 21.59
CA PHE A 645 -6.22 18.38 22.76
C PHE A 645 -6.98 18.52 24.06
N GLN A 646 -6.51 17.84 25.08
CA GLN A 646 -7.11 17.90 26.43
C GLN A 646 -6.93 19.29 27.03
N THR A 647 -8.03 19.98 27.27
CA THR A 647 -8.03 21.32 27.86
C THR A 647 -7.35 21.32 29.22
N GLY A 648 -6.48 22.31 29.48
CA GLY A 648 -5.67 22.39 30.70
C GLY A 648 -4.41 21.53 30.71
N VAL A 649 -4.28 20.59 29.82
CA VAL A 649 -3.08 19.74 29.66
C VAL A 649 -2.21 20.24 28.51
N VAL A 650 -2.79 20.43 27.33
CA VAL A 650 -2.11 20.90 26.13
C VAL A 650 -2.87 22.07 25.50
N SER A 651 -2.18 23.15 25.20
CA SER A 651 -2.75 24.29 24.48
C SER A 651 -2.64 24.10 22.98
N ARG A 652 -3.79 24.12 22.28
CA ARG A 652 -3.86 24.05 20.81
C ARG A 652 -2.99 25.11 20.14
N GLU A 653 -3.08 26.34 20.65
CA GLU A 653 -2.31 27.49 20.14
C GLU A 653 -0.80 27.26 20.29
N THR A 654 -0.35 26.74 21.45
CA THR A 654 1.05 26.40 21.70
C THR A 654 1.55 25.34 20.73
N VAL A 655 0.78 24.26 20.53
CA VAL A 655 1.18 23.18 19.61
C VAL A 655 1.28 23.72 18.18
N ARG A 656 0.29 24.47 17.73
CA ARG A 656 0.27 25.06 16.38
C ARG A 656 1.46 25.99 16.17
N LYS A 657 1.74 26.86 17.17
CA LYS A 657 2.90 27.75 17.13
C LYS A 657 4.21 26.96 17.08
N THR A 658 4.40 25.94 17.91
CA THR A 658 5.58 25.08 17.95
C THR A 658 5.84 24.43 16.59
N VAL A 659 4.78 23.87 15.97
CA VAL A 659 4.86 23.26 14.64
C VAL A 659 5.22 24.30 13.57
N SER A 660 4.57 25.46 13.57
CA SER A 660 4.83 26.54 12.62
C SER A 660 6.26 27.10 12.73
N ASP A 661 6.73 27.32 13.96
CA ASP A 661 8.10 27.82 14.22
C ASP A 661 9.16 26.80 13.78
N ALA A 662 8.93 25.52 14.05
CA ALA A 662 9.83 24.45 13.64
C ALA A 662 9.94 24.34 12.11
N ILE A 663 8.82 24.43 11.40
CA ILE A 663 8.76 24.44 9.93
C ILE A 663 9.54 25.64 9.38
N ALA A 664 9.33 26.82 9.94
CA ALA A 664 10.03 28.05 9.50
C ALA A 664 11.55 27.93 9.75
N ALA A 665 11.97 27.38 10.88
CA ALA A 665 13.38 27.20 11.22
C ALA A 665 14.09 26.16 10.35
N THR A 666 13.38 25.17 9.86
CA THR A 666 13.96 24.03 9.11
C THR A 666 13.73 24.11 7.60
N LYS A 667 13.16 25.21 7.09
CA LYS A 667 12.78 25.38 5.68
C LYS A 667 13.90 25.03 4.68
N ASN A 668 15.15 25.28 5.04
CA ASN A 668 16.34 25.04 4.20
C ASN A 668 17.19 23.86 4.69
N THR A 669 16.69 23.05 5.62
CA THR A 669 17.47 21.96 6.23
C THR A 669 16.99 20.63 5.68
N ASN A 670 17.87 19.87 5.01
CA ASN A 670 17.63 18.50 4.57
C ASN A 670 18.49 17.53 5.40
N LYS A 671 18.10 17.30 6.66
CA LYS A 671 18.73 16.27 7.47
C LYS A 671 18.08 14.92 7.17
N THR A 672 18.87 13.97 6.68
CA THR A 672 18.46 12.60 6.39
C THR A 672 19.31 11.63 7.20
N PHE A 673 18.77 10.44 7.45
CA PHE A 673 19.49 9.37 8.13
C PHE A 673 19.71 8.21 7.17
N SER A 674 20.91 7.62 7.21
CA SER A 674 21.29 6.54 6.29
C SER A 674 20.44 5.27 6.44
N ASP A 675 19.86 5.05 7.61
CA ASP A 675 19.10 3.87 8.00
C ASP A 675 17.57 4.05 7.93
N THR A 676 17.10 5.20 7.39
CA THR A 676 15.65 5.45 7.19
C THR A 676 15.21 5.33 5.74
N THR A 677 16.17 5.26 4.82
CA THR A 677 15.88 5.08 3.38
C THR A 677 15.22 3.72 3.16
N GLY A 678 14.00 3.71 2.60
CA GLY A 678 13.22 2.50 2.40
C GLY A 678 12.57 1.92 3.66
N HIS A 679 12.69 2.58 4.80
CA HIS A 679 11.95 2.20 6.00
C HIS A 679 10.51 2.73 5.94
N TRP A 680 9.52 1.91 6.38
CA TRP A 680 8.10 2.27 6.35
C TRP A 680 7.78 3.62 7.01
N GLY A 681 8.50 3.96 8.08
CA GLY A 681 8.38 5.24 8.80
C GLY A 681 9.26 6.36 8.23
N GLY A 682 9.92 6.18 7.09
CA GLY A 682 10.93 7.11 6.58
C GLY A 682 10.39 8.52 6.35
N SER A 683 9.23 8.67 5.73
CA SER A 683 8.55 9.96 5.53
C SER A 683 8.15 10.62 6.85
N THR A 684 7.58 9.84 7.77
CA THR A 684 7.18 10.32 9.10
C THR A 684 8.39 10.75 9.93
N ILE A 685 9.50 10.01 9.84
CA ILE A 685 10.76 10.37 10.49
C ILE A 685 11.31 11.66 9.88
N ALA A 686 11.27 11.82 8.56
CA ALA A 686 11.70 13.05 7.90
C ALA A 686 10.85 14.27 8.34
N ALA A 687 9.54 14.13 8.45
CA ALA A 687 8.65 15.15 8.98
C ALA A 687 9.01 15.48 10.45
N ALA A 688 9.24 14.49 11.29
CA ALA A 688 9.61 14.70 12.69
C ALA A 688 10.97 15.40 12.87
N VAL A 689 11.91 15.20 11.94
CA VAL A 689 13.17 15.97 11.90
C VAL A 689 12.90 17.43 11.57
N LYS A 690 12.09 17.70 10.55
CA LYS A 690 11.72 19.07 10.18
C LYS A 690 10.93 19.78 11.28
N LEU A 691 10.15 19.03 12.06
CA LEU A 691 9.44 19.52 13.24
C LEU A 691 10.34 19.63 14.50
N GLN A 692 11.62 19.33 14.39
CA GLN A 692 12.59 19.36 15.50
C GLN A 692 12.23 18.43 16.67
N ILE A 693 11.40 17.43 16.43
CA ILE A 693 10.98 16.45 17.44
C ILE A 693 12.14 15.50 17.76
N ILE A 694 12.95 15.17 16.73
CA ILE A 694 14.06 14.21 16.81
C ILE A 694 15.31 14.74 16.11
N ASP A 695 16.47 14.31 16.60
CA ASP A 695 17.78 14.70 16.06
C ASP A 695 18.60 13.53 15.49
N GLY A 696 18.25 12.29 15.77
CA GLY A 696 19.04 11.09 15.49
C GLY A 696 20.26 10.94 16.40
N TYR A 697 21.14 10.03 16.05
CA TYR A 697 22.36 9.74 16.80
C TYR A 697 23.59 10.43 16.18
N ALA A 698 24.66 10.53 16.98
CA ALA A 698 25.91 11.17 16.53
C ALA A 698 26.60 10.45 15.36
N ASP A 699 26.28 9.17 15.15
CA ASP A 699 26.76 8.37 14.01
C ASP A 699 25.96 8.60 12.71
N GLY A 700 25.02 9.54 12.69
CA GLY A 700 24.19 9.84 11.52
C GLY A 700 23.04 8.84 11.30
N SER A 701 22.78 7.93 12.23
CA SER A 701 21.65 7.00 12.20
C SER A 701 20.44 7.50 12.98
N PHE A 702 19.24 7.00 12.64
CA PHE A 702 18.03 7.18 13.44
C PHE A 702 17.69 5.96 14.28
N ARG A 703 18.05 4.77 13.81
CA ARG A 703 17.76 3.46 14.39
C ARG A 703 16.25 3.20 14.51
N PRO A 704 15.50 3.21 13.41
CA PRO A 704 14.03 3.20 13.43
C PRO A 704 13.44 1.98 14.14
N ASN A 705 14.07 0.81 14.03
CA ASN A 705 13.62 -0.44 14.64
C ASN A 705 14.16 -0.69 16.06
N ALA A 706 15.01 0.21 16.58
CA ALA A 706 15.46 0.07 17.95
C ALA A 706 14.34 0.40 18.93
N PRO A 707 14.27 -0.29 20.10
CA PRO A 707 13.34 0.08 21.13
C PRO A 707 13.59 1.52 21.62
N VAL A 708 12.52 2.28 21.82
CA VAL A 708 12.59 3.63 22.37
C VAL A 708 12.56 3.57 23.90
N THR A 709 13.39 4.39 24.56
CA THR A 709 13.36 4.50 26.01
C THR A 709 12.25 5.44 26.47
N ARG A 710 11.83 5.31 27.73
CA ARG A 710 10.83 6.20 28.35
C ARG A 710 11.30 7.67 28.36
N ALA A 711 12.58 7.93 28.59
CA ALA A 711 13.16 9.26 28.49
C ALA A 711 13.13 9.83 27.08
N GLU A 712 13.50 9.05 26.08
CA GLU A 712 13.44 9.48 24.68
C GLU A 712 12.01 9.80 24.23
N PHE A 713 11.06 8.92 24.56
CA PHE A 713 9.66 9.15 24.19
C PHE A 713 9.10 10.41 24.88
N THR A 714 9.41 10.62 26.15
CA THR A 714 9.01 11.83 26.91
C THR A 714 9.55 13.11 26.27
N ALA A 715 10.83 13.10 25.87
CA ALA A 715 11.44 14.24 25.20
C ALA A 715 10.83 14.51 23.81
N MET A 716 10.54 13.46 23.03
CA MET A 716 9.86 13.58 21.74
C MET A 716 8.49 14.23 21.87
N ILE A 717 7.70 13.79 22.86
CA ILE A 717 6.37 14.37 23.15
C ILE A 717 6.49 15.83 23.57
N ALA A 718 7.36 16.15 24.53
CA ALA A 718 7.50 17.52 25.02
C ALA A 718 7.85 18.49 23.90
N ARG A 719 8.76 18.11 23.02
CA ARG A 719 9.14 18.91 21.83
C ARG A 719 7.98 19.04 20.84
N ALA A 720 7.27 17.95 20.56
CA ALA A 720 6.16 17.93 19.60
C ALA A 720 4.99 18.83 20.03
N PHE A 721 4.69 18.85 21.33
CA PHE A 721 3.54 19.57 21.87
C PHE A 721 3.92 20.92 22.53
N GLY A 722 5.16 21.37 22.39
CA GLY A 722 5.61 22.65 22.88
C GLY A 722 5.58 22.76 24.42
N LEU A 723 5.87 21.67 25.11
CA LEU A 723 5.96 21.66 26.58
C LEU A 723 7.36 22.08 27.01
N GLU A 724 7.48 23.21 27.67
CA GLU A 724 8.75 23.73 28.14
C GLU A 724 9.35 22.84 29.23
N ALA A 725 10.65 22.63 29.17
CA ALA A 725 11.35 21.78 30.11
C ALA A 725 11.29 22.36 31.54
N ASN A 726 10.82 21.57 32.53
CA ASN A 726 10.73 21.91 33.92
C ASN A 726 11.47 20.90 34.80
N PRO A 727 12.77 21.07 35.07
CA PRO A 727 13.52 20.13 35.91
C PRO A 727 12.99 20.00 37.35
N ALA A 728 12.36 21.07 37.89
CA ALA A 728 11.82 21.08 39.23
C ALA A 728 10.52 20.26 39.38
N GLY A 729 9.82 19.95 38.26
CA GLY A 729 8.63 19.12 38.28
C GLY A 729 8.87 17.61 38.31
N ALA A 730 10.12 17.15 38.26
CA ALA A 730 10.48 15.75 38.25
C ALA A 730 10.67 15.19 39.67
N GLU A 731 9.59 14.87 40.36
CA GLU A 731 9.60 14.28 41.70
C GLU A 731 10.00 12.79 41.75
N PHE A 732 10.44 12.22 40.64
CA PHE A 732 10.84 10.80 40.58
C PHE A 732 12.29 10.63 41.05
N ARG A 733 12.50 9.66 41.95
CA ARG A 733 13.80 9.45 42.61
C ARG A 733 14.98 9.18 41.67
N ASP A 734 14.70 8.73 40.42
CA ASP A 734 15.69 8.33 39.41
C ASP A 734 15.68 9.22 38.16
N ALA A 735 14.94 10.32 38.17
CA ALA A 735 14.83 11.20 36.99
C ALA A 735 15.75 12.43 37.07
N GLY A 736 16.07 12.93 38.29
CA GLY A 736 16.72 14.22 38.45
C GLY A 736 18.11 14.39 37.82
N SER A 737 18.88 13.31 37.69
CA SER A 737 20.19 13.32 37.03
C SER A 737 20.13 12.90 35.54
N ASN A 738 18.94 12.57 35.02
CA ASN A 738 18.77 12.13 33.64
C ASN A 738 18.76 13.34 32.69
N TRP A 739 19.32 13.21 31.50
CA TRP A 739 19.34 14.26 30.47
C TRP A 739 17.93 14.77 30.12
N ALA A 740 16.91 13.92 30.29
CA ALA A 740 15.49 14.24 29.99
C ALA A 740 14.73 14.77 31.23
N ALA A 741 15.41 15.04 32.38
CA ALA A 741 14.75 15.45 33.63
C ALA A 741 13.77 16.60 33.44
N GLY A 742 14.13 17.62 32.66
CA GLY A 742 13.26 18.76 32.38
C GLY A 742 11.99 18.37 31.62
N TYR A 743 12.08 17.46 30.66
CA TYR A 743 10.94 16.98 29.91
C TYR A 743 10.05 16.05 30.75
N ILE A 744 10.67 15.19 31.56
CA ILE A 744 9.95 14.32 32.52
C ILE A 744 9.16 15.18 33.50
N GLY A 745 9.78 16.24 34.04
CA GLY A 745 9.13 17.18 34.95
C GLY A 745 7.95 17.91 34.34
N ALA A 746 8.10 18.40 33.11
CA ALA A 746 7.02 19.07 32.37
C ALA A 746 5.79 18.17 32.14
N LEU A 747 6.00 16.91 31.81
CA LEU A 747 4.92 15.95 31.62
C LEU A 747 4.32 15.47 32.95
N ALA A 748 5.14 15.37 34.00
CA ALA A 748 4.67 14.96 35.34
C ALA A 748 3.77 16.03 35.96
N GLU A 749 4.17 17.31 35.89
CA GLU A 749 3.40 18.46 36.39
C GLU A 749 1.99 18.49 35.76
N LYS A 750 1.86 18.14 34.52
CA LYS A 750 0.57 18.07 33.79
C LYS A 750 -0.16 16.73 33.95
N GLY A 751 0.34 15.83 34.77
CA GLY A 751 -0.28 14.51 34.98
C GLY A 751 -0.23 13.59 33.76
N ILE A 752 0.56 13.95 32.74
CA ILE A 752 0.70 13.14 31.51
C ILE A 752 1.47 11.85 31.82
N VAL A 753 2.49 11.94 32.67
CA VAL A 753 3.24 10.78 33.20
C VAL A 753 3.15 10.71 34.72
N THR A 754 2.99 9.50 35.26
CA THR A 754 2.79 9.28 36.71
C THR A 754 3.85 8.40 37.35
N GLY A 755 4.83 7.90 36.63
CA GLY A 755 5.83 6.97 37.13
C GLY A 755 5.27 5.62 37.60
N TYR A 756 6.06 4.90 38.39
CA TYR A 756 5.72 3.59 38.94
C TYR A 756 5.39 3.69 40.44
N ALA A 757 4.70 2.69 40.97
CA ALA A 757 4.32 2.65 42.37
C ALA A 757 5.50 2.74 43.39
N ASP A 758 6.72 2.44 42.94
CA ASP A 758 7.93 2.54 43.71
C ASP A 758 8.56 3.95 43.72
N GLY A 759 7.88 4.95 43.15
CA GLY A 759 8.34 6.32 43.05
C GLY A 759 9.43 6.55 42.02
N SER A 760 9.67 5.58 41.11
CA SER A 760 10.62 5.70 40.01
C SER A 760 9.90 6.07 38.67
N PHE A 761 10.64 6.72 37.77
CA PHE A 761 10.21 6.92 36.38
C PHE A 761 10.81 5.88 35.42
N LYS A 762 11.97 5.34 35.73
CA LYS A 762 12.77 4.42 34.94
C LYS A 762 13.13 4.99 33.55
N PRO A 763 13.83 6.14 33.49
CA PRO A 763 14.09 6.86 32.25
C PRO A 763 14.85 6.03 31.21
N GLY A 764 15.76 5.15 31.62
CA GLY A 764 16.51 4.25 30.74
C GLY A 764 15.80 2.97 30.34
N ALA A 765 14.63 2.66 30.91
CA ALA A 765 13.86 1.50 30.53
C ALA A 765 13.17 1.73 29.17
N THR A 766 13.00 0.67 28.40
CA THR A 766 12.19 0.72 27.17
C THR A 766 10.71 0.92 27.52
N ILE A 767 10.01 1.69 26.69
CA ILE A 767 8.57 1.91 26.87
C ILE A 767 7.77 0.85 26.11
N SER A 768 6.72 0.33 26.72
CA SER A 768 5.81 -0.58 26.05
C SER A 768 4.81 0.15 25.15
N ARG A 769 4.25 -0.53 24.15
CA ARG A 769 3.22 0.00 23.26
C ARG A 769 2.00 0.50 24.05
N ALA A 770 1.59 -0.21 25.09
CA ALA A 770 0.47 0.21 25.95
C ALA A 770 0.76 1.49 26.75
N GLU A 771 1.97 1.62 27.33
CA GLU A 771 2.37 2.84 28.03
C GLU A 771 2.41 4.04 27.11
N MET A 772 2.95 3.87 25.88
CA MET A 772 3.05 4.91 24.88
C MET A 772 1.66 5.45 24.50
N VAL A 773 0.70 4.56 24.21
CA VAL A 773 -0.68 4.93 23.86
C VAL A 773 -1.38 5.61 25.04
N THR A 774 -1.17 5.14 26.26
CA THR A 774 -1.78 5.73 27.45
C THR A 774 -1.28 7.16 27.69
N ILE A 775 0.00 7.41 27.48
CA ILE A 775 0.59 8.75 27.65
C ILE A 775 -0.01 9.72 26.61
N ILE A 776 -0.08 9.33 25.34
CA ILE A 776 -0.70 10.15 24.29
C ILE A 776 -2.22 10.36 24.58
N GLY A 777 -2.91 9.32 25.04
CA GLY A 777 -4.33 9.39 25.38
C GLY A 777 -4.66 10.37 26.50
N ARG A 778 -3.71 10.72 27.36
CA ARG A 778 -3.87 11.76 28.39
C ARG A 778 -3.71 13.18 27.84
N MET A 779 -3.15 13.34 26.68
CA MET A 779 -2.94 14.63 26.01
C MET A 779 -4.04 14.97 25.03
N LEU A 780 -4.76 13.95 24.54
CA LEU A 780 -5.81 14.08 23.54
C LEU A 780 -7.19 13.90 24.17
N ASN A 781 -8.15 14.69 23.72
CA ASN A 781 -9.55 14.46 23.97
C ASN A 781 -10.08 13.41 22.97
N LEU A 782 -9.81 12.13 23.28
CA LEU A 782 -10.17 11.02 22.39
C LEU A 782 -11.68 10.92 22.12
N GLY A 783 -12.51 11.49 22.99
CA GLY A 783 -13.97 11.49 22.85
C GLY A 783 -14.51 12.42 21.76
N VAL A 784 -13.68 13.37 21.30
CA VAL A 784 -14.06 14.30 20.22
C VAL A 784 -13.40 13.96 18.89
N LEU A 785 -12.50 12.96 18.89
CA LEU A 785 -11.86 12.52 17.66
C LEU A 785 -12.84 11.65 16.84
N PRO A 786 -12.72 11.69 15.50
CA PRO A 786 -13.49 10.81 14.64
C PRO A 786 -13.25 9.34 15.02
N THR A 787 -14.33 8.58 15.16
CA THR A 787 -14.25 7.14 15.45
C THR A 787 -14.37 6.34 14.17
N GLY A 788 -13.34 5.56 13.87
CA GLY A 788 -13.33 4.57 12.80
C GLY A 788 -14.08 3.28 13.17
N THR A 789 -13.94 2.26 12.34
CA THR A 789 -14.48 0.94 12.61
C THR A 789 -13.93 0.41 13.94
N PRO A 790 -14.75 -0.08 14.87
CA PRO A 790 -14.29 -0.64 16.13
C PRO A 790 -13.31 -1.79 15.88
N VAL A 791 -12.06 -1.61 16.26
CA VAL A 791 -11.06 -2.67 16.24
C VAL A 791 -11.03 -3.32 17.61
N THR A 792 -11.18 -4.66 17.65
CA THR A 792 -11.05 -5.44 18.87
C THR A 792 -9.77 -6.24 18.81
N PHE A 793 -8.87 -6.01 19.77
CA PHE A 793 -7.63 -6.75 19.89
C PHE A 793 -7.82 -7.91 20.86
N THR A 794 -7.59 -9.13 20.42
CA THR A 794 -7.79 -10.35 21.22
C THR A 794 -6.75 -10.50 22.34
N ASP A 795 -5.61 -9.86 22.23
CA ASP A 795 -4.53 -9.84 23.20
C ASP A 795 -4.63 -8.67 24.21
N VAL A 796 -5.74 -7.90 24.16
CA VAL A 796 -6.06 -6.85 25.12
C VAL A 796 -7.36 -7.21 25.83
N GLY A 797 -7.24 -7.93 26.96
CA GLY A 797 -8.40 -8.28 27.80
C GLY A 797 -9.08 -7.03 28.35
N SER A 798 -10.39 -7.11 28.61
CA SER A 798 -11.16 -5.98 29.17
C SER A 798 -10.67 -5.51 30.54
N ASP A 799 -9.97 -6.36 31.28
CA ASP A 799 -9.33 -6.12 32.56
C ASP A 799 -7.89 -5.57 32.45
N TYR A 800 -7.35 -5.50 31.25
CA TYR A 800 -6.01 -4.94 31.04
C TYR A 800 -6.02 -3.44 31.35
N TRP A 801 -5.05 -2.99 32.16
CA TRP A 801 -5.00 -1.60 32.69
C TRP A 801 -5.08 -0.50 31.62
N ALA A 802 -4.62 -0.74 30.40
CA ALA A 802 -4.65 0.20 29.27
C ALA A 802 -5.77 -0.10 28.26
N ALA A 803 -6.67 -1.06 28.52
CA ALA A 803 -7.68 -1.51 27.55
C ALA A 803 -8.54 -0.36 27.00
N ALA A 804 -9.00 0.54 27.88
CA ALA A 804 -9.82 1.68 27.48
C ALA A 804 -9.05 2.65 26.56
N ALA A 805 -7.80 2.99 26.91
CA ALA A 805 -6.97 3.88 26.11
C ALA A 805 -6.65 3.27 24.73
N ILE A 806 -6.31 1.99 24.68
CA ILE A 806 -6.01 1.26 23.45
C ILE A 806 -7.27 1.21 22.56
N LYS A 807 -8.44 0.87 23.13
CA LYS A 807 -9.71 0.83 22.39
C LYS A 807 -10.07 2.19 21.78
N GLN A 808 -9.97 3.26 22.57
CA GLN A 808 -10.28 4.62 22.10
C GLN A 808 -9.29 5.10 21.03
N ALA A 809 -7.99 4.88 21.25
CA ALA A 809 -6.96 5.26 20.29
C ALA A 809 -7.08 4.47 18.96
N ALA A 810 -7.45 3.19 19.04
CA ALA A 810 -7.74 2.39 17.84
C ALA A 810 -8.99 2.89 17.11
N ALA A 811 -10.06 3.19 17.85
CA ALA A 811 -11.29 3.73 17.27
C ALA A 811 -11.06 5.09 16.58
N SER A 812 -10.08 5.87 17.03
CA SER A 812 -9.71 7.16 16.44
C SER A 812 -8.60 7.05 15.39
N ASN A 813 -8.26 5.86 14.93
CA ASN A 813 -7.18 5.56 13.97
C ASN A 813 -5.79 6.09 14.37
N LEU A 814 -5.60 6.43 15.64
CA LEU A 814 -4.29 6.85 16.17
C LEU A 814 -3.28 5.71 16.20
N ILE A 815 -3.77 4.51 16.43
CA ILE A 815 -2.96 3.30 16.51
C ILE A 815 -3.54 2.20 15.61
N GLN A 816 -2.63 1.34 15.18
CA GLN A 816 -2.98 0.08 14.51
C GLN A 816 -2.38 -1.09 15.31
N GLY A 817 -2.98 -2.27 15.16
CA GLY A 817 -2.41 -3.50 15.71
C GLY A 817 -1.11 -3.88 15.00
N VAL A 818 -0.34 -4.76 15.61
CA VAL A 818 0.77 -5.46 14.92
C VAL A 818 0.24 -6.51 13.96
N ALA A 819 -1.01 -6.93 14.16
CA ALA A 819 -1.82 -7.76 13.27
C ALA A 819 -3.29 -7.33 13.39
N ALA A 820 -4.16 -7.83 12.52
CA ALA A 820 -5.57 -7.42 12.44
C ALA A 820 -6.32 -7.49 13.78
N SER A 821 -5.99 -8.47 14.64
CA SER A 821 -6.61 -8.67 15.95
C SER A 821 -5.62 -8.63 17.12
N SER A 822 -4.36 -8.24 16.90
CA SER A 822 -3.33 -8.21 17.94
C SER A 822 -2.70 -6.82 18.03
N PHE A 823 -2.65 -6.26 19.23
CA PHE A 823 -2.02 -5.00 19.53
C PHE A 823 -0.59 -5.15 20.07
N ALA A 824 -0.27 -6.27 20.67
CA ALA A 824 0.99 -6.55 21.40
C ALA A 824 1.27 -5.52 22.52
N PRO A 825 0.38 -5.36 23.51
CA PRO A 825 0.43 -4.25 24.47
C PRO A 825 1.69 -4.23 25.34
N ARG A 826 2.30 -5.38 25.55
CA ARG A 826 3.50 -5.55 26.41
C ARG A 826 4.81 -5.48 25.62
N SER A 827 4.76 -5.46 24.30
CA SER A 827 5.96 -5.36 23.47
C SER A 827 6.57 -3.97 23.57
N ASN A 828 7.90 -3.90 23.51
CA ASN A 828 8.60 -2.64 23.45
C ASN A 828 8.25 -1.90 22.16
N ALA A 829 7.92 -0.62 22.28
CA ALA A 829 7.71 0.23 21.14
C ALA A 829 9.04 0.56 20.45
N THR A 830 9.04 0.59 19.13
CA THR A 830 10.20 1.04 18.35
C THR A 830 10.22 2.57 18.22
N ARG A 831 11.38 3.13 17.90
CA ARG A 831 11.53 4.58 17.67
C ARG A 831 10.67 5.06 16.50
N ALA A 832 10.52 4.27 15.44
CA ALA A 832 9.64 4.60 14.32
C ALA A 832 8.15 4.58 14.71
N GLU A 833 7.71 3.62 15.53
CA GLU A 833 6.33 3.58 16.05
C GLU A 833 6.04 4.78 16.95
N ALA A 834 6.99 5.17 17.81
CA ALA A 834 6.86 6.32 18.68
C ALA A 834 6.67 7.62 17.87
N VAL A 835 7.53 7.85 16.90
CA VAL A 835 7.43 9.02 16.00
C VAL A 835 6.12 9.02 15.23
N SER A 836 5.71 7.87 14.69
CA SER A 836 4.46 7.76 13.91
C SER A 836 3.22 8.04 14.75
N LEU A 837 3.20 7.58 16.02
CA LEU A 837 2.10 7.90 16.93
C LEU A 837 2.06 9.40 17.27
N ILE A 838 3.20 10.03 17.51
CA ILE A 838 3.29 11.48 17.80
C ILE A 838 2.80 12.31 16.61
N ILE A 839 3.24 12.00 15.39
CA ILE A 839 2.79 12.72 14.19
C ILE A 839 1.28 12.55 13.99
N ARG A 840 0.73 11.34 14.10
CA ARG A 840 -0.72 11.10 14.04
C ARG A 840 -1.48 11.86 15.14
N ALA A 841 -0.92 11.97 16.33
CA ALA A 841 -1.51 12.76 17.41
C ALA A 841 -1.54 14.26 17.10
N LEU A 842 -0.51 14.81 16.47
CA LEU A 842 -0.49 16.19 15.97
C LEU A 842 -1.50 16.39 14.84
N GLU A 843 -1.61 15.43 13.93
CA GLU A 843 -2.52 15.46 12.78
C GLU A 843 -4.00 15.29 13.15
N THR A 844 -4.32 15.03 14.42
CA THR A 844 -5.71 15.10 14.91
C THR A 844 -6.29 16.52 14.82
N ASP A 845 -5.43 17.54 14.84
CA ASP A 845 -5.81 18.92 14.55
C ASP A 845 -5.64 19.22 13.05
N SER A 846 -6.72 19.56 12.36
CA SER A 846 -6.73 19.79 10.91
C SER A 846 -5.82 20.93 10.47
N SER A 847 -5.66 21.99 11.31
CA SER A 847 -4.78 23.11 10.99
C SER A 847 -3.31 22.73 11.11
N ILE A 848 -2.98 21.88 12.07
CA ILE A 848 -1.62 21.33 12.26
C ILE A 848 -1.32 20.31 11.17
N LYS A 849 -2.30 19.45 10.84
CA LYS A 849 -2.19 18.50 9.73
C LYS A 849 -1.89 19.22 8.40
N ALA A 850 -2.55 20.34 8.14
CA ALA A 850 -2.29 21.14 6.95
C ALA A 850 -0.83 21.64 6.92
N LEU A 851 -0.31 22.14 8.04
CA LEU A 851 1.09 22.59 8.16
C LEU A 851 2.09 21.44 7.95
N ILE A 852 1.81 20.26 8.51
CA ILE A 852 2.66 19.08 8.35
C ILE A 852 2.62 18.58 6.89
N GLY A 853 1.48 18.68 6.23
CA GLY A 853 1.30 18.28 4.84
C GLY A 853 2.09 19.13 3.83
N GLU A 854 2.62 20.30 4.24
CA GLU A 854 3.49 21.17 3.43
C GLU A 854 4.99 20.77 3.50
N LEU A 855 5.35 19.78 4.35
CA LEU A 855 6.74 19.32 4.54
C LEU A 855 7.19 18.30 3.49
#